data_0899a488c340c9d9fe9261b368d581b7
#
_entry.id   0899a488c340c9d9fe9261b368d581b7
#
_cell.length_a   1.000
_cell.length_b   1.000
_cell.length_c   1.000
_cell.angle_alpha   90.00
_cell.angle_beta   90.00
_cell.angle_gamma   90.00
#
_symmetry.space_group_name_H-M   'P 1'
#
loop_
_entity.id
_entity.type
_entity.pdbx_description
1 polymer ?
#
loop_
_entity_poly.entity_id
_entity_poly.type
_entity_poly.pdbx_seq_one_letter_code
_entity_poly.pdbx_strand_id
1 'polypeptide(L)'
;MYYKQKYIESIETLKSNINGLSSDEAKKRLEEHGYNELKEGDKVPTWKLFLESFKDPLVIILLIAELVQIFLGEVVESIIIFIVIILNSILGVTQTKKAEGSLESLKKLSAPKAKVIRDNQKQTIEGRELVPGDIVILEAGDYIPADGRIIEAQTLKIVEGMLTGESEPVLKHSEKIDEDVGIGDQKNMVFSGSLVVYGRGTFVVTSTGMNTEMGKVANLLETAENKQTPLQQKLDEFSKKLGGLIIVIAALIFIIQVVRSFMSDVDIPKAKIIADSFMFAIAVAVAAIPEALSSIITIVLSVGTNDMAKKQAIIRKLPAVETLGSTSVICTDKTGTLTQNKMTVVDFYMYETSKEDMSTQNINYSYQSKTLTVASAICNDSNINNEGKEIGDPTEVALIKFANSRNLDYNILRNRYNRLSEIPFDSDRKLMSTVNNIHGNVYMFTKGAPDVVFSRCKYAMVDGDTVDINDDILNSYRSMNEEFSNKALRVLAFAIKDVEDDNFVPSLEDEVDMTLVGLMAMIDPPREEVYEAVREAKSAGIKTVMITGDHKTTAAAIAKDIGIMDEGDIALTGQELDSLTDEELDEKLEHIPVYARVSPENKIRIVRAWQKKGKITAMTGDGVNDAPALKQADIGIGMGSGTDVAKDAAAMILVDDNFATIVNAVEVGRTVYKNIKKSITYLFAGNFAGILAILFAVFANWANPFTTLQLLFINLITDSLPAISLGFEKPEKNIMTKAPRDPNESILAGGTIQAVLFRGTIIGIVVIIAQFIGRQISPYVGTAMAFSTITLCRILQTLPARSNEYTLKEIGLFSNMYVIYAIIACLLIYGITLLPFMRPIFDIPLEFGIYQLGICVLLAIISTLIMEIIKFRKSNER
;
A
#
# COMPACT_ATOMS: atom_id res chain seq x y z
N MET A 1 29.58 24.50 20.58
CA MET A 1 28.28 23.84 20.80
C MET A 1 27.19 24.86 20.54
N TYR A 2 26.28 24.60 19.61
CA TYR A 2 25.28 25.57 19.15
C TYR A 2 24.26 25.99 20.22
N TYR A 3 23.94 25.15 21.19
CA TYR A 3 22.99 25.46 22.27
C TYR A 3 23.52 26.56 23.22
N LYS A 4 24.85 26.77 23.28
CA LYS A 4 25.50 27.85 24.06
C LYS A 4 25.60 29.18 23.31
N GLN A 5 25.20 29.21 22.04
CA GLN A 5 25.24 30.38 21.18
C GLN A 5 23.86 31.03 21.07
N LYS A 6 23.80 32.32 20.89
CA LYS A 6 22.59 32.96 20.42
C LYS A 6 22.30 32.47 19.00
N TYR A 7 21.04 32.36 18.60
CA TYR A 7 20.69 31.87 17.27
C TYR A 7 21.34 32.67 16.13
N ILE A 8 21.55 33.99 16.30
CA ILE A 8 22.26 34.86 15.33
C ILE A 8 23.71 34.41 15.16
N GLU A 9 24.43 34.14 16.26
CA GLU A 9 25.79 33.62 16.24
C GLU A 9 25.91 32.24 15.56
N SER A 10 24.89 31.41 15.75
CA SER A 10 24.81 30.10 15.09
C SER A 10 24.60 30.25 13.57
N ILE A 11 23.76 31.19 13.14
CA ILE A 11 23.55 31.50 11.72
C ILE A 11 24.87 32.03 11.09
N GLU A 12 25.59 32.94 11.78
CA GLU A 12 26.88 33.46 11.33
C GLU A 12 27.94 32.34 11.25
N THR A 13 28.03 31.50 12.28
CA THR A 13 28.94 30.34 12.29
C THR A 13 28.70 29.39 11.12
N LEU A 14 27.44 29.16 10.76
CA LEU A 14 27.05 28.36 9.62
C LEU A 14 27.10 29.09 8.28
N LYS A 15 27.58 30.37 8.27
CA LYS A 15 27.62 31.24 7.09
C LYS A 15 26.27 31.23 6.35
N SER A 16 25.18 31.35 7.11
CA SER A 16 23.81 31.37 6.61
C SER A 16 23.16 32.75 6.82
N ASN A 17 21.90 32.88 6.41
CA ASN A 17 21.11 34.10 6.58
C ASN A 17 19.71 33.70 7.09
N ILE A 18 19.06 34.54 7.86
CA ILE A 18 17.70 34.35 8.36
C ILE A 18 16.66 34.24 7.24
N ASN A 19 16.97 34.78 6.07
CA ASN A 19 16.16 34.65 4.85
C ASN A 19 16.48 33.38 4.03
N GLY A 20 17.28 32.46 4.60
CA GLY A 20 17.70 31.21 3.99
C GLY A 20 18.95 31.33 3.08
N LEU A 21 19.44 30.17 2.66
CA LEU A 21 20.54 30.06 1.69
C LEU A 21 20.03 30.35 0.28
N SER A 22 20.95 30.76 -0.62
CA SER A 22 20.64 30.70 -2.05
C SER A 22 20.63 29.26 -2.55
N SER A 23 19.84 28.98 -3.59
CA SER A 23 19.76 27.65 -4.20
C SER A 23 21.12 27.17 -4.69
N ASP A 24 21.98 28.05 -5.21
CA ASP A 24 23.32 27.70 -5.66
C ASP A 24 24.24 27.32 -4.49
N GLU A 25 24.19 28.07 -3.38
CA GLU A 25 24.95 27.74 -2.17
C GLU A 25 24.47 26.42 -1.54
N ALA A 26 23.17 26.19 -1.48
CA ALA A 26 22.60 24.93 -0.98
C ALA A 26 23.09 23.75 -1.82
N LYS A 27 23.12 23.88 -3.15
CA LYS A 27 23.62 22.83 -4.05
C LYS A 27 25.10 22.53 -3.82
N LYS A 28 25.91 23.58 -3.66
CA LYS A 28 27.34 23.44 -3.36
C LYS A 28 27.57 22.73 -2.02
N ARG A 29 26.80 23.07 -0.98
CA ARG A 29 26.87 22.39 0.32
C ARG A 29 26.39 20.95 0.25
N LEU A 30 25.42 20.65 -0.60
CA LEU A 30 24.98 19.28 -0.83
C LEU A 30 26.09 18.42 -1.46
N GLU A 31 26.89 19.00 -2.36
CA GLU A 31 28.07 18.32 -2.93
C GLU A 31 29.17 18.12 -1.87
N GLU A 32 29.34 19.06 -0.93
CA GLU A 32 30.36 19.00 0.13
C GLU A 32 29.98 18.08 1.29
N HIS A 33 28.72 18.10 1.75
CA HIS A 33 28.26 17.36 2.92
C HIS A 33 27.53 16.07 2.60
N GLY A 34 27.12 15.86 1.34
CA GLY A 34 26.29 14.74 0.91
C GLY A 34 24.83 14.89 1.32
N TYR A 35 24.03 13.90 0.98
CA TYR A 35 22.60 13.86 1.29
C TYR A 35 22.36 13.69 2.80
N ASN A 36 21.29 14.30 3.31
CA ASN A 36 20.81 14.13 4.67
C ASN A 36 20.09 12.77 4.79
N GLU A 37 20.85 11.70 4.79
CA GLU A 37 20.39 10.32 4.88
C GLU A 37 21.25 9.56 5.91
N LEU A 38 20.62 8.71 6.69
CA LEU A 38 21.34 7.72 7.48
C LEU A 38 21.88 6.67 6.51
N LYS A 39 23.14 6.28 6.63
CA LYS A 39 23.70 5.19 5.83
C LYS A 39 22.86 3.94 6.11
N GLU A 40 22.13 3.46 5.12
CA GLU A 40 21.63 2.09 5.16
C GLU A 40 22.85 1.16 5.25
N GLY A 41 22.76 0.09 6.08
CA GLY A 41 23.84 -0.87 6.22
C GLY A 41 24.40 -1.30 4.86
N ASP A 42 25.69 -1.53 4.78
CA ASP A 42 26.39 -1.82 3.53
C ASP A 42 25.65 -2.91 2.75
N LYS A 43 25.17 -2.56 1.56
CA LYS A 43 24.53 -3.53 0.66
C LYS A 43 25.48 -4.71 0.48
N VAL A 44 24.99 -5.91 0.78
CA VAL A 44 25.78 -7.13 0.63
C VAL A 44 26.32 -7.18 -0.82
N PRO A 45 27.65 -7.15 -1.02
CA PRO A 45 28.21 -7.12 -2.35
C PRO A 45 27.84 -8.40 -3.11
N THR A 46 27.64 -8.30 -4.41
CA THR A 46 27.17 -9.39 -5.27
C THR A 46 28.01 -10.66 -5.14
N TRP A 47 29.32 -10.52 -4.99
CA TRP A 47 30.22 -11.66 -4.81
C TRP A 47 30.00 -12.39 -3.47
N LYS A 48 29.60 -11.67 -2.40
CA LYS A 48 29.30 -12.27 -1.10
C LYS A 48 27.99 -13.06 -1.15
N LEU A 49 26.96 -12.52 -1.79
CA LEU A 49 25.69 -13.24 -2.06
C LEU A 49 25.95 -14.50 -2.90
N PHE A 50 26.84 -14.41 -3.89
CA PHE A 50 27.26 -15.56 -4.68
C PHE A 50 27.95 -16.62 -3.81
N LEU A 51 28.88 -16.26 -2.93
CA LEU A 51 29.52 -17.21 -2.01
C LEU A 51 28.54 -17.75 -0.94
N GLU A 52 27.58 -16.95 -0.53
CA GLU A 52 26.56 -17.40 0.41
C GLU A 52 25.63 -18.46 -0.19
N SER A 53 25.39 -18.44 -1.52
CA SER A 53 24.60 -19.47 -2.18
C SER A 53 25.23 -20.87 -2.07
N PHE A 54 26.56 -20.97 -1.91
CA PHE A 54 27.25 -22.25 -1.68
C PHE A 54 27.10 -22.78 -0.24
N LYS A 55 26.52 -21.99 0.68
CA LYS A 55 26.18 -22.47 2.03
C LYS A 55 24.83 -23.16 2.10
N ASP A 56 24.07 -23.15 1.01
CA ASP A 56 22.81 -23.87 0.92
C ASP A 56 23.04 -25.36 1.14
N PRO A 57 22.31 -26.01 2.05
CA PRO A 57 22.50 -27.44 2.37
C PRO A 57 22.41 -28.34 1.13
N LEU A 58 21.58 -28.00 0.14
CA LEU A 58 21.43 -28.77 -1.10
C LEU A 58 22.65 -28.63 -1.99
N VAL A 59 23.18 -27.41 -2.12
CA VAL A 59 24.42 -27.16 -2.88
C VAL A 59 25.59 -27.89 -2.21
N ILE A 60 25.68 -27.89 -0.87
CA ILE A 60 26.71 -28.64 -0.16
C ILE A 60 26.61 -30.14 -0.43
N ILE A 61 25.41 -30.70 -0.41
CA ILE A 61 25.18 -32.13 -0.70
C ILE A 61 25.61 -32.45 -2.16
N LEU A 62 25.26 -31.57 -3.11
CA LEU A 62 25.68 -31.76 -4.51
C LEU A 62 27.21 -31.68 -4.64
N LEU A 63 27.90 -30.73 -4.02
CA LEU A 63 29.36 -30.63 -4.03
C LEU A 63 30.04 -31.84 -3.40
N ILE A 64 29.50 -32.40 -2.32
CA ILE A 64 29.99 -33.66 -1.74
C ILE A 64 29.81 -34.82 -2.74
N ALA A 65 28.65 -34.89 -3.39
CA ALA A 65 28.36 -35.91 -4.38
C ALA A 65 29.30 -35.84 -5.58
N GLU A 66 29.59 -34.64 -6.08
CA GLU A 66 30.56 -34.41 -7.14
C GLU A 66 31.96 -34.87 -6.75
N LEU A 67 32.37 -34.57 -5.52
CA LEU A 67 33.67 -34.99 -5.02
C LEU A 67 33.76 -36.54 -5.00
N VAL A 68 32.69 -37.23 -4.66
CA VAL A 68 32.61 -38.69 -4.74
C VAL A 68 32.69 -39.18 -6.19
N GLN A 69 32.01 -38.52 -7.16
CA GLN A 69 32.08 -38.87 -8.58
C GLN A 69 33.50 -38.71 -9.15
N ILE A 70 34.19 -37.64 -8.80
CA ILE A 70 35.59 -37.43 -9.20
C ILE A 70 36.49 -38.60 -8.74
N PHE A 71 36.31 -39.05 -7.47
CA PHE A 71 37.04 -40.21 -6.94
C PHE A 71 36.69 -41.50 -7.65
N LEU A 72 35.49 -41.62 -8.22
CA LEU A 72 35.07 -42.79 -9.01
C LEU A 72 35.54 -42.74 -10.48
N GLY A 73 36.15 -41.62 -10.90
CA GLY A 73 36.67 -41.45 -12.25
C GLY A 73 35.70 -40.76 -13.25
N GLU A 74 34.53 -40.32 -12.79
CA GLU A 74 33.49 -39.69 -13.60
C GLU A 74 33.70 -38.16 -13.64
N VAL A 75 34.93 -37.74 -14.10
CA VAL A 75 35.36 -36.33 -13.97
C VAL A 75 34.56 -35.37 -14.88
N VAL A 76 34.20 -35.84 -16.09
CA VAL A 76 33.48 -34.97 -17.06
C VAL A 76 32.11 -34.61 -16.56
N GLU A 77 31.35 -35.54 -16.00
CA GLU A 77 30.02 -35.35 -15.48
C GLU A 77 30.05 -34.41 -14.27
N SER A 78 31.02 -34.59 -13.35
CA SER A 78 31.22 -33.72 -12.21
C SER A 78 31.51 -32.26 -12.62
N ILE A 79 32.37 -32.03 -13.63
CA ILE A 79 32.62 -30.68 -14.15
C ILE A 79 31.34 -30.03 -14.68
N ILE A 80 30.51 -30.78 -15.39
CA ILE A 80 29.26 -30.27 -15.96
C ILE A 80 28.28 -29.87 -14.84
N ILE A 81 28.11 -30.72 -13.82
CA ILE A 81 27.25 -30.44 -12.69
C ILE A 81 27.75 -29.19 -11.93
N PHE A 82 29.08 -29.08 -11.74
CA PHE A 82 29.67 -27.89 -11.09
C PHE A 82 29.39 -26.60 -11.89
N ILE A 83 29.49 -26.63 -13.22
CA ILE A 83 29.09 -25.50 -14.07
C ILE A 83 27.61 -25.14 -13.87
N VAL A 84 26.74 -26.14 -13.79
CA VAL A 84 25.30 -25.90 -13.55
C VAL A 84 25.06 -25.29 -12.20
N ILE A 85 25.74 -25.71 -11.15
CA ILE A 85 25.65 -25.09 -9.81
C ILE A 85 26.09 -23.63 -9.85
N ILE A 86 27.18 -23.32 -10.56
CA ILE A 86 27.64 -21.94 -10.74
C ILE A 86 26.58 -21.10 -11.48
N LEU A 87 26.01 -21.61 -12.56
CA LEU A 87 24.97 -20.93 -13.32
C LEU A 87 23.73 -20.70 -12.48
N ASN A 88 23.33 -21.69 -11.67
CA ASN A 88 22.21 -21.56 -10.73
C ASN A 88 22.46 -20.44 -9.71
N SER A 89 23.64 -20.44 -9.09
CA SER A 89 24.04 -19.41 -8.13
C SER A 89 24.03 -18.01 -8.75
N ILE A 90 24.55 -17.85 -9.98
CA ILE A 90 24.51 -16.57 -10.71
C ILE A 90 23.07 -16.14 -10.98
N LEU A 91 22.21 -17.06 -11.42
CA LEU A 91 20.82 -16.77 -11.72
C LEU A 91 20.06 -16.36 -10.45
N GLY A 92 20.24 -17.10 -9.35
CA GLY A 92 19.63 -16.80 -8.05
C GLY A 92 20.04 -15.42 -7.52
N VAL A 93 21.33 -15.10 -7.55
CA VAL A 93 21.84 -13.78 -7.14
C VAL A 93 21.28 -12.65 -8.02
N THR A 94 21.21 -12.89 -9.33
CA THR A 94 20.66 -11.89 -10.27
C THR A 94 19.17 -11.63 -10.02
N GLN A 95 18.39 -12.67 -9.73
CA GLN A 95 16.98 -12.57 -9.39
C GLN A 95 16.78 -11.81 -8.07
N THR A 96 17.55 -12.13 -7.03
CA THR A 96 17.52 -11.45 -5.73
C THR A 96 17.83 -9.96 -5.89
N LYS A 97 18.91 -9.62 -6.61
CA LYS A 97 19.27 -8.21 -6.84
C LYS A 97 18.22 -7.43 -7.63
N LYS A 98 17.58 -8.06 -8.59
CA LYS A 98 16.50 -7.40 -9.36
C LYS A 98 15.28 -7.14 -8.49
N ALA A 99 14.94 -8.04 -7.59
CA ALA A 99 13.87 -7.87 -6.61
C ALA A 99 14.18 -6.76 -5.61
N GLU A 100 15.40 -6.72 -5.05
CA GLU A 100 15.86 -5.65 -4.15
C GLU A 100 15.83 -4.27 -4.82
N GLY A 101 16.30 -4.16 -6.05
CA GLY A 101 16.31 -2.89 -6.80
C GLY A 101 14.90 -2.32 -7.07
N SER A 102 13.91 -3.18 -7.28
CA SER A 102 12.51 -2.75 -7.41
C SER A 102 11.94 -2.18 -6.12
N LEU A 103 12.30 -2.76 -4.96
CA LEU A 103 11.90 -2.27 -3.64
C LEU A 103 12.54 -0.93 -3.28
N GLU A 104 13.81 -0.75 -3.60
CA GLU A 104 14.53 0.50 -3.36
C GLU A 104 13.91 1.67 -4.13
N SER A 105 13.49 1.42 -5.37
CA SER A 105 12.80 2.44 -6.18
C SER A 105 11.48 2.90 -5.56
N LEU A 106 10.75 1.99 -4.90
CA LEU A 106 9.51 2.31 -4.20
C LEU A 106 9.74 3.11 -2.91
N LYS A 107 10.78 2.79 -2.15
CA LYS A 107 11.16 3.55 -0.94
C LYS A 107 11.44 5.03 -1.25
N LYS A 108 12.06 5.33 -2.40
CA LYS A 108 12.33 6.71 -2.82
C LYS A 108 11.09 7.56 -3.05
N LEU A 109 9.95 6.95 -3.42
CA LEU A 109 8.69 7.66 -3.62
C LEU A 109 8.03 8.10 -2.30
N SER A 110 8.44 7.55 -1.16
CA SER A 110 7.92 7.84 0.18
C SER A 110 8.87 8.68 1.04
N ALA A 111 9.86 9.36 0.44
CA ALA A 111 10.83 10.15 1.18
C ALA A 111 10.16 11.34 1.91
N PRO A 112 10.52 11.63 3.18
CA PRO A 112 9.99 12.77 3.92
C PRO A 112 10.37 14.09 3.23
N LYS A 113 9.45 15.06 3.30
CA LYS A 113 9.65 16.41 2.76
C LYS A 113 9.96 17.39 3.87
N ALA A 114 10.71 18.45 3.56
CA ALA A 114 11.02 19.52 4.48
C ALA A 114 10.57 20.88 3.91
N LYS A 115 9.95 21.71 4.75
CA LYS A 115 9.58 23.09 4.42
C LYS A 115 10.76 24.01 4.75
N VAL A 116 11.38 24.61 3.76
CA VAL A 116 12.57 25.45 3.94
C VAL A 116 12.35 26.87 3.42
N ILE A 117 13.18 27.79 3.89
CA ILE A 117 13.34 29.13 3.32
C ILE A 117 14.64 29.12 2.53
N ARG A 118 14.59 29.28 1.21
CA ARG A 118 15.71 29.49 0.30
C ARG A 118 15.36 30.61 -0.66
N ASP A 119 16.35 31.39 -1.07
CA ASP A 119 16.14 32.56 -1.96
C ASP A 119 15.06 33.53 -1.45
N ASN A 120 14.95 33.69 -0.13
CA ASN A 120 13.92 34.51 0.53
C ASN A 120 12.47 34.03 0.24
N GLN A 121 12.28 32.76 -0.16
CA GLN A 121 10.98 32.17 -0.43
C GLN A 121 10.80 30.88 0.33
N LYS A 122 9.56 30.61 0.78
CA LYS A 122 9.19 29.32 1.36
C LYS A 122 9.03 28.32 0.24
N GLN A 123 9.70 27.16 0.35
CA GLN A 123 9.59 26.07 -0.60
C GLN A 123 9.64 24.73 0.12
N THR A 124 9.08 23.69 -0.52
CA THR A 124 9.14 22.33 -0.02
C THR A 124 10.14 21.54 -0.83
N ILE A 125 11.12 20.95 -0.15
CA ILE A 125 12.16 20.13 -0.77
C ILE A 125 12.10 18.69 -0.23
N GLU A 126 12.82 17.76 -0.86
CA GLU A 126 13.04 16.45 -0.26
C GLU A 126 13.92 16.61 0.99
N GLY A 127 13.54 15.97 2.11
CA GLY A 127 14.26 16.06 3.38
C GLY A 127 15.74 15.65 3.26
N ARG A 128 16.06 14.77 2.30
CA ARG A 128 17.45 14.37 2.01
C ARG A 128 18.31 15.48 1.38
N GLU A 129 17.71 16.52 0.81
CA GLU A 129 18.42 17.65 0.19
C GLU A 129 18.74 18.78 1.17
N LEU A 130 18.43 18.59 2.46
CA LEU A 130 18.77 19.52 3.51
C LEU A 130 20.29 19.57 3.73
N VAL A 131 20.80 20.78 3.93
CA VAL A 131 22.21 21.03 4.18
C VAL A 131 22.39 21.89 5.43
N PRO A 132 23.53 21.80 6.13
CA PRO A 132 23.85 22.70 7.23
C PRO A 132 23.74 24.18 6.80
N GLY A 133 22.97 24.96 7.57
CA GLY A 133 22.67 26.36 7.28
C GLY A 133 21.29 26.61 6.63
N ASP A 134 20.56 25.59 6.20
CA ASP A 134 19.17 25.74 5.77
C ASP A 134 18.28 26.23 6.93
N ILE A 135 17.28 27.05 6.61
CA ILE A 135 16.25 27.47 7.55
C ILE A 135 15.01 26.63 7.30
N VAL A 136 14.59 25.84 8.31
CA VAL A 136 13.46 24.92 8.23
C VAL A 136 12.30 25.44 9.07
N ILE A 137 11.08 25.28 8.55
CA ILE A 137 9.83 25.62 9.22
C ILE A 137 9.21 24.33 9.76
N LEU A 138 8.78 24.35 11.02
CA LEU A 138 8.13 23.24 11.71
C LEU A 138 6.69 23.59 12.07
N GLU A 139 5.81 22.62 11.90
CA GLU A 139 4.40 22.64 12.31
C GLU A 139 4.04 21.35 13.06
N ALA A 140 2.98 21.41 13.85
CA ALA A 140 2.50 20.21 14.58
C ALA A 140 2.23 19.05 13.61
N GLY A 141 2.79 17.87 13.91
CA GLY A 141 2.73 16.68 13.08
C GLY A 141 3.93 16.43 12.18
N ASP A 142 4.84 17.41 12.06
CA ASP A 142 6.08 17.24 11.30
C ASP A 142 7.12 16.49 12.13
N TYR A 143 7.87 15.58 11.49
CA TYR A 143 9.15 15.10 12.03
C TYR A 143 10.26 16.10 11.74
N ILE A 144 11.17 16.23 12.70
CA ILE A 144 12.36 17.07 12.54
C ILE A 144 13.34 16.33 11.61
N PRO A 145 13.63 16.91 10.43
CA PRO A 145 14.40 16.19 9.42
C PRO A 145 15.91 16.18 9.63
N ALA A 146 16.41 17.10 10.47
CA ALA A 146 17.84 17.26 10.74
C ALA A 146 18.04 17.94 12.10
N ASP A 147 19.23 17.85 12.69
CA ASP A 147 19.52 18.55 13.93
C ASP A 147 19.65 20.05 13.67
N GLY A 148 19.15 20.87 14.60
CA GLY A 148 19.16 22.30 14.39
C GLY A 148 19.05 23.17 15.63
N ARG A 149 19.38 24.45 15.47
CA ARG A 149 19.27 25.49 16.50
C ARG A 149 18.00 26.30 16.26
N ILE A 150 17.12 26.38 17.27
CA ILE A 150 15.84 27.09 17.17
C ILE A 150 16.11 28.59 17.03
N ILE A 151 15.46 29.22 16.05
CA ILE A 151 15.43 30.66 15.79
C ILE A 151 14.20 31.27 16.44
N GLU A 152 13.03 30.66 16.20
CA GLU A 152 11.74 31.10 16.72
C GLU A 152 10.92 29.89 17.16
N ALA A 153 10.23 29.98 18.28
CA ALA A 153 9.33 28.97 18.82
C ALA A 153 8.05 29.62 19.33
N GLN A 154 6.90 29.24 18.79
CA GLN A 154 5.58 29.67 19.23
C GLN A 154 4.86 28.47 19.86
N THR A 155 4.93 28.39 21.21
CA THR A 155 4.41 27.25 21.99
C THR A 155 4.83 25.89 21.43
N LEU A 156 6.05 25.80 20.88
CA LEU A 156 6.58 24.61 20.22
C LEU A 156 6.87 23.52 21.25
N LYS A 157 6.16 22.38 21.16
CA LYS A 157 6.40 21.21 21.98
C LYS A 157 6.83 20.04 21.11
N ILE A 158 7.91 19.37 21.53
CA ILE A 158 8.56 18.29 20.77
C ILE A 158 8.71 17.06 21.67
N VAL A 159 8.39 15.89 21.13
CA VAL A 159 8.68 14.59 21.77
C VAL A 159 10.01 14.07 21.25
N GLU A 160 10.97 13.91 22.15
CA GLU A 160 12.34 13.50 21.86
C GLU A 160 12.64 12.06 22.37
N GLY A 161 11.62 11.24 22.58
CA GLY A 161 11.73 9.92 23.20
C GLY A 161 12.69 8.94 22.51
N MET A 162 12.97 9.13 21.22
CA MET A 162 13.95 8.29 20.51
C MET A 162 15.39 8.55 20.96
N LEU A 163 15.70 9.74 21.49
CA LEU A 163 17.03 10.12 21.97
C LEU A 163 17.14 10.12 23.49
N THR A 164 16.08 10.54 24.19
CA THR A 164 16.09 10.70 25.65
C THR A 164 15.46 9.51 26.39
N GLY A 165 14.68 8.68 25.72
CA GLY A 165 13.87 7.63 26.32
C GLY A 165 12.57 8.12 26.97
N GLU A 166 12.34 9.45 27.05
CA GLU A 166 11.17 10.04 27.67
C GLU A 166 10.12 10.45 26.61
N SER A 167 8.86 10.07 26.84
CA SER A 167 7.76 10.32 25.91
C SER A 167 6.99 11.62 26.20
N GLU A 168 7.37 12.37 27.24
CA GLU A 168 6.71 13.65 27.54
C GLU A 168 7.15 14.75 26.60
N PRO A 169 6.22 15.59 26.08
CA PRO A 169 6.55 16.70 25.18
C PRO A 169 7.35 17.79 25.90
N VAL A 170 8.51 18.14 25.37
CA VAL A 170 9.39 19.21 25.89
C VAL A 170 9.04 20.55 25.24
N LEU A 171 8.77 21.57 26.03
CA LEU A 171 8.55 22.94 25.54
C LEU A 171 9.91 23.52 25.12
N LYS A 172 9.98 24.01 23.88
CA LYS A 172 11.18 24.57 23.28
C LYS A 172 11.16 26.10 23.26
N HIS A 173 12.36 26.71 23.29
CA HIS A 173 12.58 28.16 23.24
C HIS A 173 13.82 28.53 22.42
N SER A 174 13.99 29.81 22.09
CA SER A 174 15.13 30.31 21.30
C SER A 174 16.29 30.90 22.13
N GLU A 175 16.15 30.97 23.46
CA GLU A 175 17.17 31.53 24.33
C GLU A 175 18.41 30.64 24.41
N LYS A 176 19.59 31.24 24.62
CA LYS A 176 20.82 30.47 24.80
C LYS A 176 20.83 29.77 26.15
N ILE A 177 21.53 28.65 26.26
CA ILE A 177 21.78 27.92 27.50
C ILE A 177 23.26 28.02 27.82
N ASP A 178 23.58 28.65 28.98
CA ASP A 178 24.99 28.92 29.36
C ASP A 178 25.65 27.72 30.07
N GLU A 179 24.82 26.82 30.67
CA GLU A 179 25.30 25.69 31.43
C GLU A 179 25.64 24.50 30.50
N ASP A 180 26.49 23.58 30.98
CA ASP A 180 26.69 22.29 30.29
C ASP A 180 25.56 21.34 30.62
N VAL A 181 24.71 21.08 29.65
CA VAL A 181 23.49 20.25 29.81
C VAL A 181 23.50 19.04 28.87
N GLY A 182 22.81 18.00 29.28
CA GLY A 182 22.59 16.81 28.45
C GLY A 182 21.67 17.08 27.27
N ILE A 183 21.59 16.14 26.32
CA ILE A 183 20.79 16.31 25.08
C ILE A 183 19.33 16.60 25.40
N GLY A 184 18.71 15.94 26.37
CA GLY A 184 17.31 16.15 26.77
C GLY A 184 17.03 17.54 27.37
N ASP A 185 18.05 18.22 27.90
CA ASP A 185 17.93 19.56 28.48
C ASP A 185 18.28 20.70 27.51
N GLN A 186 18.71 20.38 26.29
CA GLN A 186 18.97 21.36 25.24
C GLN A 186 17.65 21.87 24.62
N LYS A 187 16.88 22.61 25.41
CA LYS A 187 15.53 23.07 25.02
C LYS A 187 15.51 24.09 23.87
N ASN A 188 16.67 24.57 23.46
CA ASN A 188 16.85 25.49 22.32
C ASN A 188 17.39 24.79 21.06
N MET A 189 17.53 23.47 21.10
CA MET A 189 17.89 22.64 19.97
C MET A 189 16.71 21.75 19.56
N VAL A 190 16.75 21.30 18.32
CA VAL A 190 15.88 20.25 17.77
C VAL A 190 16.74 19.12 17.21
N PHE A 191 16.25 17.91 17.28
CA PHE A 191 17.01 16.72 16.91
C PHE A 191 16.25 15.89 15.86
N SER A 192 16.98 15.39 14.87
CA SER A 192 16.45 14.54 13.80
C SER A 192 15.67 13.35 14.34
N GLY A 193 14.52 13.06 13.73
CA GLY A 193 13.64 11.96 14.13
C GLY A 193 12.69 12.28 15.28
N SER A 194 12.81 13.46 15.92
CA SER A 194 11.86 13.92 16.95
C SER A 194 10.58 14.45 16.32
N LEU A 195 9.48 14.42 17.09
CA LEU A 195 8.14 14.74 16.63
C LEU A 195 7.66 16.07 17.21
N VAL A 196 7.19 17.00 16.36
CA VAL A 196 6.47 18.20 16.77
C VAL A 196 5.02 17.84 17.10
N VAL A 197 4.62 17.91 18.37
CA VAL A 197 3.25 17.57 18.79
C VAL A 197 2.35 18.77 18.95
N TYR A 198 2.92 19.98 19.14
CA TYR A 198 2.14 21.19 19.30
C TYR A 198 2.94 22.44 18.91
N GLY A 199 2.25 23.48 18.40
CA GLY A 199 2.84 24.76 18.07
C GLY A 199 3.55 24.79 16.72
N ARG A 200 4.36 25.82 16.51
CA ARG A 200 5.17 26.03 15.31
C ARG A 200 6.49 26.67 15.65
N GLY A 201 7.48 26.50 14.78
CA GLY A 201 8.79 27.13 14.97
C GLY A 201 9.63 27.15 13.71
N THR A 202 10.76 27.83 13.79
CA THR A 202 11.80 27.81 12.76
C THR A 202 13.15 27.50 13.39
N PHE A 203 13.99 26.76 12.67
CA PHE A 203 15.34 26.44 13.12
C PHE A 203 16.35 26.51 11.97
N VAL A 204 17.62 26.73 12.30
CA VAL A 204 18.74 26.59 11.35
C VAL A 204 19.34 25.21 11.49
N VAL A 205 19.53 24.49 10.38
CA VAL A 205 20.14 23.15 10.33
C VAL A 205 21.60 23.25 10.74
N THR A 206 22.00 22.48 11.76
CA THR A 206 23.37 22.42 12.28
C THR A 206 24.11 21.17 11.83
N SER A 207 23.39 20.04 11.71
CA SER A 207 23.96 18.74 11.32
C SER A 207 22.97 17.93 10.49
N THR A 208 23.49 17.14 9.54
CA THR A 208 22.70 16.31 8.63
C THR A 208 23.23 14.87 8.59
N GLY A 209 22.39 13.91 8.23
CA GLY A 209 22.72 12.51 8.00
C GLY A 209 23.40 11.85 9.19
N MET A 210 24.51 11.17 8.95
CA MET A 210 25.28 10.46 9.99
C MET A 210 25.91 11.38 11.04
N ASN A 211 25.94 12.70 10.81
CA ASN A 211 26.47 13.67 11.77
C ASN A 211 25.41 14.16 12.77
N THR A 212 24.11 13.78 12.59
CA THR A 212 23.05 14.05 13.57
C THR A 212 23.22 13.17 14.82
N GLU A 213 22.57 13.55 15.93
CA GLU A 213 22.55 12.71 17.13
C GLU A 213 21.94 11.35 16.83
N MET A 214 20.86 11.29 16.04
CA MET A 214 20.27 10.06 15.55
C MET A 214 21.23 9.25 14.66
N GLY A 215 22.05 9.91 13.83
CA GLY A 215 23.07 9.27 13.01
C GLY A 215 24.15 8.58 13.85
N LYS A 216 24.53 9.19 14.98
CA LYS A 216 25.45 8.55 15.95
C LYS A 216 24.86 7.30 16.58
N VAL A 217 23.56 7.32 16.93
CA VAL A 217 22.83 6.15 17.46
C VAL A 217 22.69 5.06 16.40
N ALA A 218 22.36 5.41 15.16
CA ALA A 218 22.23 4.48 14.05
C ALA A 218 23.51 3.69 13.78
N ASN A 219 24.67 4.33 13.93
CA ASN A 219 25.98 3.65 13.80
C ASN A 219 26.19 2.56 14.86
N LEU A 220 25.49 2.60 16.00
CA LEU A 220 25.53 1.60 17.05
C LEU A 220 24.51 0.46 16.84
N LEU A 221 23.52 0.65 15.93
CA LEU A 221 22.38 -0.25 15.70
C LEU A 221 22.45 -1.01 14.37
N GLU A 222 23.59 -1.14 13.75
CA GLU A 222 23.81 -1.67 12.37
C GLU A 222 23.33 -3.09 12.07
N THR A 223 22.49 -3.71 12.92
CA THR A 223 22.03 -5.10 12.83
C THR A 223 20.53 -5.29 12.95
N ALA A 224 19.72 -4.56 12.15
CA ALA A 224 18.31 -4.90 12.03
C ALA A 224 18.07 -5.79 10.80
N GLU A 225 17.93 -7.10 11.02
CA GLU A 225 17.58 -8.07 10.00
C GLU A 225 16.23 -7.74 9.32
N ASN A 226 16.17 -7.87 8.00
CA ASN A 226 14.92 -7.82 7.25
C ASN A 226 14.00 -8.97 7.69
N LYS A 227 12.92 -8.65 8.40
CA LYS A 227 11.94 -9.67 8.81
C LYS A 227 11.23 -10.25 7.59
N GLN A 228 11.20 -11.58 7.49
CA GLN A 228 10.44 -12.31 6.47
C GLN A 228 8.94 -12.04 6.56
N THR A 229 8.25 -12.09 5.42
CA THR A 229 6.78 -12.00 5.39
C THR A 229 6.14 -13.24 6.02
N PRO A 230 4.89 -13.15 6.54
CA PRO A 230 4.18 -14.33 7.05
C PRO A 230 4.08 -15.46 6.02
N LEU A 231 3.92 -15.13 4.75
CA LEU A 231 3.92 -16.10 3.65
C LEU A 231 5.28 -16.79 3.50
N GLN A 232 6.38 -16.03 3.56
CA GLN A 232 7.73 -16.59 3.50
C GLN A 232 7.98 -17.54 4.67
N GLN A 233 7.59 -17.16 5.90
CA GLN A 233 7.73 -18.00 7.09
C GLN A 233 6.94 -19.32 6.95
N LYS A 234 5.66 -19.26 6.49
CA LYS A 234 4.85 -20.46 6.22
C LYS A 234 5.43 -21.34 5.13
N LEU A 235 6.03 -20.74 4.11
CA LEU A 235 6.71 -21.47 3.04
C LEU A 235 7.99 -22.13 3.52
N ASP A 236 8.79 -21.46 4.33
CA ASP A 236 10.00 -22.05 4.92
C ASP A 236 9.64 -23.25 5.84
N GLU A 237 8.59 -23.12 6.64
CA GLU A 237 8.08 -24.21 7.48
C GLU A 237 7.59 -25.38 6.62
N PHE A 238 6.83 -25.08 5.56
CA PHE A 238 6.38 -26.09 4.61
C PHE A 238 7.55 -26.74 3.87
N SER A 239 8.51 -25.96 3.38
CA SER A 239 9.71 -26.47 2.69
C SER A 239 10.54 -27.40 3.57
N LYS A 240 10.66 -27.09 4.88
CA LYS A 240 11.32 -27.99 5.86
C LYS A 240 10.59 -29.32 6.01
N LYS A 241 9.24 -29.30 6.11
CA LYS A 241 8.41 -30.50 6.20
C LYS A 241 8.49 -31.35 4.91
N LEU A 242 8.43 -30.69 3.77
CA LEU A 242 8.56 -31.32 2.46
C LEU A 242 9.97 -31.93 2.28
N GLY A 243 11.01 -31.18 2.62
CA GLY A 243 12.38 -31.63 2.59
C GLY A 243 12.60 -32.90 3.42
N GLY A 244 12.03 -32.97 4.62
CA GLY A 244 12.04 -34.17 5.43
C GLY A 244 11.37 -35.37 4.75
N LEU A 245 10.21 -35.19 4.14
CA LEU A 245 9.51 -36.23 3.37
C LEU A 245 10.35 -36.70 2.17
N ILE A 246 10.96 -35.79 1.45
CA ILE A 246 11.79 -36.08 0.28
C ILE A 246 13.03 -36.90 0.68
N ILE A 247 13.69 -36.54 1.78
CA ILE A 247 14.82 -37.31 2.33
C ILE A 247 14.40 -38.75 2.63
N VAL A 248 13.23 -38.96 3.20
CA VAL A 248 12.70 -40.33 3.47
C VAL A 248 12.47 -41.09 2.15
N ILE A 249 11.90 -40.44 1.14
CA ILE A 249 11.68 -41.06 -0.19
C ILE A 249 13.02 -41.39 -0.85
N ALA A 250 13.98 -40.47 -0.81
CA ALA A 250 15.32 -40.67 -1.37
C ALA A 250 16.06 -41.85 -0.68
N ALA A 251 15.98 -41.92 0.64
CA ALA A 251 16.53 -43.04 1.41
C ALA A 251 15.88 -44.38 1.05
N LEU A 252 14.56 -44.38 0.88
CA LEU A 252 13.84 -45.58 0.43
C LEU A 252 14.28 -46.02 -0.96
N ILE A 253 14.40 -45.10 -1.92
CA ILE A 253 14.88 -45.39 -3.27
C ILE A 253 16.30 -45.93 -3.25
N PHE A 254 17.18 -45.30 -2.43
CA PHE A 254 18.56 -45.79 -2.24
C PHE A 254 18.60 -47.21 -1.74
N ILE A 255 17.86 -47.52 -0.69
CA ILE A 255 17.80 -48.86 -0.09
C ILE A 255 17.29 -49.88 -1.13
N ILE A 256 16.21 -49.58 -1.85
CA ILE A 256 15.62 -50.47 -2.85
C ILE A 256 16.64 -50.74 -3.98
N GLN A 257 17.32 -49.70 -4.49
CA GLN A 257 18.29 -49.87 -5.55
C GLN A 257 19.51 -50.71 -5.10
N VAL A 258 20.05 -50.40 -3.94
CA VAL A 258 21.19 -51.17 -3.38
C VAL A 258 20.80 -52.62 -3.17
N VAL A 259 19.72 -52.89 -2.44
CA VAL A 259 19.26 -54.28 -2.21
C VAL A 259 19.09 -55.02 -3.52
N ARG A 260 18.46 -54.44 -4.50
CA ARG A 260 18.19 -55.02 -5.78
C ARG A 260 19.43 -55.28 -6.59
N SER A 261 20.37 -54.33 -6.63
CA SER A 261 21.65 -54.49 -7.32
C SER A 261 22.53 -55.56 -6.69
N PHE A 262 22.43 -55.77 -5.38
CA PHE A 262 23.11 -56.87 -4.69
C PHE A 262 22.44 -58.24 -4.95
N MET A 263 21.14 -58.25 -5.30
CA MET A 263 20.40 -59.49 -5.66
C MET A 263 20.54 -59.87 -7.13
N SER A 264 21.01 -58.98 -7.99
CA SER A 264 21.27 -59.26 -9.40
C SER A 264 22.71 -59.71 -9.58
N ASP A 265 22.94 -60.82 -10.33
CA ASP A 265 24.25 -61.39 -10.68
C ASP A 265 24.99 -60.49 -11.74
N VAL A 266 25.24 -59.25 -11.41
CA VAL A 266 25.98 -58.31 -12.29
C VAL A 266 27.39 -58.13 -11.75
N ASP A 267 28.37 -58.31 -12.60
CA ASP A 267 29.80 -58.23 -12.28
C ASP A 267 30.31 -56.75 -12.23
N ILE A 268 29.64 -55.95 -11.36
CA ILE A 268 30.01 -54.56 -11.09
C ILE A 268 30.60 -54.46 -9.67
N PRO A 269 31.65 -53.64 -9.45
CA PRO A 269 32.19 -53.44 -8.10
C PRO A 269 31.10 -52.91 -7.14
N LYS A 270 30.94 -53.55 -5.97
CA LYS A 270 29.91 -53.17 -4.98
C LYS A 270 30.00 -51.71 -4.58
N ALA A 271 31.21 -51.14 -4.52
CA ALA A 271 31.40 -49.71 -4.24
C ALA A 271 30.76 -48.81 -5.32
N LYS A 272 30.84 -49.19 -6.59
CA LYS A 272 30.23 -48.42 -7.69
C LYS A 272 28.69 -48.49 -7.62
N ILE A 273 28.12 -49.65 -7.31
CA ILE A 273 26.68 -49.81 -7.12
C ILE A 273 26.15 -48.88 -6.00
N ILE A 274 26.82 -48.85 -4.85
CA ILE A 274 26.45 -48.00 -3.73
C ILE A 274 26.55 -46.53 -4.12
N ALA A 275 27.61 -46.14 -4.81
CA ALA A 275 27.83 -44.77 -5.22
C ALA A 275 26.77 -44.29 -6.24
N ASP A 276 26.48 -45.09 -7.27
CA ASP A 276 25.48 -44.75 -8.29
C ASP A 276 24.08 -44.65 -7.66
N SER A 277 23.72 -45.58 -6.76
CA SER A 277 22.47 -45.55 -6.03
C SER A 277 22.36 -44.32 -5.11
N PHE A 278 23.44 -43.94 -4.48
CA PHE A 278 23.51 -42.74 -3.60
C PHE A 278 23.36 -41.46 -4.42
N MET A 279 24.09 -41.35 -5.53
CA MET A 279 24.01 -40.22 -6.46
C MET A 279 22.59 -40.04 -7.01
N PHE A 280 21.98 -41.16 -7.38
CA PHE A 280 20.61 -41.10 -7.89
C PHE A 280 19.61 -40.67 -6.81
N ALA A 281 19.73 -41.15 -5.57
CA ALA A 281 18.92 -40.72 -4.45
C ALA A 281 19.06 -39.21 -4.16
N ILE A 282 20.29 -38.69 -4.22
CA ILE A 282 20.58 -37.24 -4.12
C ILE A 282 19.90 -36.49 -5.27
N ALA A 283 20.06 -36.94 -6.51
CA ALA A 283 19.45 -36.29 -7.66
C ALA A 283 17.92 -36.19 -7.51
N VAL A 284 17.27 -37.26 -7.01
CA VAL A 284 15.84 -37.27 -6.73
C VAL A 284 15.48 -36.26 -5.64
N ALA A 285 16.30 -36.19 -4.55
CA ALA A 285 16.06 -35.26 -3.46
C ALA A 285 16.14 -33.81 -3.96
N VAL A 286 17.14 -33.47 -4.75
CA VAL A 286 17.33 -32.14 -5.34
C VAL A 286 16.21 -31.82 -6.33
N ALA A 287 15.85 -32.74 -7.19
CA ALA A 287 14.78 -32.55 -8.18
C ALA A 287 13.39 -32.33 -7.56
N ALA A 288 13.18 -32.81 -6.34
CA ALA A 288 11.91 -32.69 -5.64
C ALA A 288 11.69 -31.33 -4.95
N ILE A 289 12.74 -30.56 -4.71
CA ILE A 289 12.69 -29.26 -4.02
C ILE A 289 12.73 -28.14 -5.06
N PRO A 290 11.72 -27.27 -5.12
CA PRO A 290 11.75 -26.13 -6.05
C PRO A 290 12.63 -25.00 -5.51
N GLU A 291 13.90 -24.97 -5.87
CA GLU A 291 14.90 -23.99 -5.39
C GLU A 291 14.50 -22.53 -5.69
N ALA A 292 13.87 -22.27 -6.83
CA ALA A 292 13.48 -20.93 -7.25
C ALA A 292 12.25 -20.36 -6.50
N LEU A 293 11.61 -21.11 -5.60
CA LEU A 293 10.32 -20.73 -5.03
C LEU A 293 10.36 -19.40 -4.25
N SER A 294 11.35 -19.22 -3.38
CA SER A 294 11.49 -17.98 -2.57
C SER A 294 11.75 -16.76 -3.46
N SER A 295 12.60 -16.91 -4.48
CA SER A 295 12.89 -15.84 -5.45
C SER A 295 11.65 -15.48 -6.28
N ILE A 296 10.87 -16.46 -6.73
CA ILE A 296 9.64 -16.25 -7.49
C ILE A 296 8.62 -15.45 -6.66
N ILE A 297 8.42 -15.80 -5.40
CA ILE A 297 7.50 -15.10 -4.51
C ILE A 297 7.93 -13.65 -4.34
N THR A 298 9.18 -13.39 -4.09
CA THR A 298 9.72 -12.02 -3.96
C THR A 298 9.51 -11.21 -5.23
N ILE A 299 9.72 -11.81 -6.40
CA ILE A 299 9.48 -11.16 -7.70
C ILE A 299 7.99 -10.85 -7.87
N VAL A 300 7.10 -11.81 -7.57
CA VAL A 300 5.65 -11.62 -7.73
C VAL A 300 5.13 -10.55 -6.76
N LEU A 301 5.61 -10.52 -5.52
CA LEU A 301 5.31 -9.45 -4.56
C LEU A 301 5.80 -8.09 -5.07
N SER A 302 7.02 -8.03 -5.63
CA SER A 302 7.57 -6.80 -6.21
C SER A 302 6.78 -6.29 -7.42
N VAL A 303 6.28 -7.19 -8.27
CA VAL A 303 5.37 -6.84 -9.37
C VAL A 303 4.08 -6.26 -8.82
N GLY A 304 3.49 -6.90 -7.80
CA GLY A 304 2.28 -6.41 -7.13
C GLY A 304 2.45 -5.03 -6.52
N THR A 305 3.58 -4.77 -5.82
CA THR A 305 3.86 -3.43 -5.26
C THR A 305 3.99 -2.37 -6.34
N ASN A 306 4.61 -2.70 -7.47
CA ASN A 306 4.72 -1.76 -8.59
C ASN A 306 3.35 -1.46 -9.24
N ASP A 307 2.48 -2.45 -9.34
CA ASP A 307 1.13 -2.26 -9.87
C ASP A 307 0.24 -1.46 -8.89
N MET A 308 0.40 -1.64 -7.57
CA MET A 308 -0.24 -0.81 -6.55
C MET A 308 0.25 0.65 -6.64
N ALA A 309 1.57 0.86 -6.81
CA ALA A 309 2.14 2.21 -6.94
C ALA A 309 1.61 2.95 -8.18
N LYS A 310 1.46 2.26 -9.32
CA LYS A 310 0.81 2.83 -10.53
C LYS A 310 -0.64 3.25 -10.28
N LYS A 311 -1.32 2.57 -9.35
CA LYS A 311 -2.68 2.87 -8.91
C LYS A 311 -2.70 3.81 -7.68
N GLN A 312 -1.63 4.59 -7.44
CA GLN A 312 -1.50 5.58 -6.36
C GLN A 312 -1.43 5.01 -4.93
N ALA A 313 -1.19 3.71 -4.77
CA ALA A 313 -0.99 3.06 -3.47
C ALA A 313 0.48 2.65 -3.28
N ILE A 314 1.23 3.40 -2.47
CA ILE A 314 2.65 3.13 -2.20
C ILE A 314 2.79 2.19 -1.01
N ILE A 315 3.35 1.02 -1.24
CA ILE A 315 3.63 0.03 -0.19
C ILE A 315 4.97 0.32 0.46
N ARG A 316 4.98 0.49 1.78
CA ARG A 316 6.20 0.70 2.58
C ARG A 316 6.75 -0.62 3.14
N LYS A 317 5.89 -1.61 3.38
CA LYS A 317 6.25 -2.91 3.94
C LYS A 317 5.72 -4.03 3.05
N LEU A 318 6.59 -4.86 2.48
CA LEU A 318 6.19 -5.98 1.59
C LEU A 318 5.09 -6.90 2.14
N PRO A 319 5.09 -7.25 3.46
CA PRO A 319 4.02 -8.06 4.02
C PRO A 319 2.62 -7.47 3.83
N ALA A 320 2.51 -6.14 3.71
CA ALA A 320 1.23 -5.48 3.52
C ALA A 320 0.51 -5.90 2.23
N VAL A 321 1.25 -6.24 1.15
CA VAL A 321 0.64 -6.71 -0.11
C VAL A 321 -0.17 -7.99 0.09
N GLU A 322 0.37 -8.93 0.84
CA GLU A 322 -0.31 -10.18 1.17
C GLU A 322 -1.50 -9.94 2.11
N THR A 323 -1.28 -9.13 3.15
CA THR A 323 -2.28 -8.85 4.19
C THR A 323 -3.47 -8.10 3.59
N LEU A 324 -3.23 -7.14 2.66
CA LEU A 324 -4.27 -6.45 1.88
C LEU A 324 -5.20 -7.43 1.17
N GLY A 325 -4.66 -8.44 0.52
CA GLY A 325 -5.45 -9.48 -0.14
C GLY A 325 -6.35 -10.30 0.80
N SER A 326 -6.09 -10.25 2.10
CA SER A 326 -6.85 -10.95 3.14
C SER A 326 -7.74 -10.01 3.97
N THR A 327 -7.76 -8.71 3.66
CA THR A 327 -8.53 -7.70 4.39
C THR A 327 -10.00 -8.08 4.45
N SER A 328 -10.54 -8.06 5.68
CA SER A 328 -11.95 -8.38 5.99
C SER A 328 -12.73 -7.15 6.44
N VAL A 329 -12.04 -6.16 7.02
CA VAL A 329 -12.64 -4.91 7.53
C VAL A 329 -11.75 -3.74 7.15
N ILE A 330 -12.35 -2.67 6.65
CA ILE A 330 -11.68 -1.39 6.39
C ILE A 330 -12.30 -0.35 7.31
N CYS A 331 -11.56 0.05 8.35
CA CYS A 331 -11.88 1.19 9.19
C CYS A 331 -11.34 2.45 8.51
N THR A 332 -12.20 3.36 8.10
CA THR A 332 -11.81 4.53 7.32
C THR A 332 -12.24 5.82 7.99
N ASP A 333 -11.36 6.82 8.00
CA ASP A 333 -11.78 8.18 8.32
C ASP A 333 -12.71 8.71 7.22
N LYS A 334 -13.62 9.61 7.59
CA LYS A 334 -14.55 10.23 6.66
C LYS A 334 -13.86 11.29 5.83
N THR A 335 -13.24 12.28 6.53
CA THR A 335 -12.78 13.53 5.92
C THR A 335 -11.54 13.30 5.06
N GLY A 336 -11.60 13.77 3.80
CA GLY A 336 -10.49 13.64 2.86
C GLY A 336 -10.34 12.24 2.24
N THR A 337 -10.85 11.17 2.87
CA THR A 337 -10.78 9.78 2.35
C THR A 337 -12.07 9.38 1.64
N LEU A 338 -13.20 9.41 2.33
CA LEU A 338 -14.52 9.16 1.73
C LEU A 338 -15.09 10.41 1.07
N THR A 339 -14.73 11.58 1.59
CA THR A 339 -15.17 12.89 1.09
C THR A 339 -14.02 13.64 0.41
N GLN A 340 -14.36 14.72 -0.29
CA GLN A 340 -13.40 15.50 -1.07
C GLN A 340 -12.51 16.43 -0.23
N ASN A 341 -12.79 16.57 1.08
CA ASN A 341 -12.21 17.57 1.98
C ASN A 341 -12.37 19.00 1.43
N LYS A 342 -13.51 19.26 0.80
CA LYS A 342 -13.85 20.54 0.17
C LYS A 342 -15.29 20.87 0.49
N MET A 343 -15.48 21.84 1.39
CA MET A 343 -16.83 22.34 1.66
C MET A 343 -17.44 22.93 0.38
N THR A 344 -18.71 22.61 0.15
CA THR A 344 -19.45 23.08 -1.02
C THR A 344 -20.84 23.51 -0.59
N VAL A 345 -21.29 24.69 -0.99
CA VAL A 345 -22.69 25.14 -0.79
C VAL A 345 -23.56 24.34 -1.75
N VAL A 346 -24.47 23.54 -1.17
CA VAL A 346 -25.34 22.64 -1.93
C VAL A 346 -26.79 23.12 -1.94
N ASP A 347 -27.18 23.93 -0.94
CA ASP A 347 -28.53 24.45 -0.83
C ASP A 347 -28.53 25.79 -0.08
N PHE A 348 -29.59 26.58 -0.21
CA PHE A 348 -29.79 27.80 0.55
C PHE A 348 -31.28 28.09 0.66
N TYR A 349 -31.66 28.89 1.63
CA TYR A 349 -33.07 29.17 1.92
C TYR A 349 -33.31 30.65 2.22
N MET A 350 -34.40 31.18 1.68
CA MET A 350 -34.95 32.50 1.94
C MET A 350 -36.45 32.36 2.04
N TYR A 351 -37.07 33.12 2.96
CA TYR A 351 -38.50 33.06 3.18
C TYR A 351 -39.28 33.57 1.97
N GLU A 352 -40.38 32.87 1.60
CA GLU A 352 -41.29 33.17 0.47
C GLU A 352 -40.60 33.28 -0.93
N THR A 353 -39.38 32.79 -1.05
CA THR A 353 -38.67 32.81 -2.35
C THR A 353 -39.02 31.59 -3.19
N SER A 354 -39.13 31.75 -4.51
CA SER A 354 -39.41 30.64 -5.41
C SER A 354 -38.33 29.57 -5.42
N LYS A 355 -38.69 28.28 -5.67
CA LYS A 355 -37.73 27.20 -5.80
C LYS A 355 -36.73 27.40 -6.96
N GLU A 356 -37.14 28.11 -8.04
CA GLU A 356 -36.25 28.44 -9.13
C GLU A 356 -35.17 29.44 -8.71
N ASP A 357 -35.52 30.42 -7.89
CA ASP A 357 -34.58 31.41 -7.38
C ASP A 357 -33.66 30.85 -6.32
N MET A 358 -34.07 29.80 -5.63
CA MET A 358 -33.24 29.02 -4.70
C MET A 358 -32.34 27.97 -5.38
N SER A 359 -32.35 27.85 -6.71
CA SER A 359 -31.44 26.97 -7.42
C SER A 359 -30.01 27.50 -7.42
N THR A 360 -29.05 26.68 -7.00
CA THR A 360 -27.61 27.03 -7.02
C THR A 360 -27.08 27.30 -8.43
N GLN A 361 -27.79 26.84 -9.47
CA GLN A 361 -27.45 27.02 -10.89
C GLN A 361 -28.14 28.21 -11.55
N ASN A 362 -29.09 28.88 -10.86
CA ASN A 362 -29.78 30.00 -11.42
C ASN A 362 -28.88 31.25 -11.40
N ILE A 363 -28.73 31.89 -12.58
CA ILE A 363 -27.98 33.15 -12.75
C ILE A 363 -28.89 34.39 -12.85
N ASN A 364 -30.22 34.19 -13.01
CA ASN A 364 -31.24 35.21 -12.98
C ASN A 364 -32.02 35.14 -11.69
N TYR A 365 -31.47 35.72 -10.64
CA TYR A 365 -31.97 35.61 -9.29
C TYR A 365 -32.52 36.94 -8.74
N SER A 366 -33.40 36.85 -7.74
CA SER A 366 -34.02 38.01 -7.08
C SER A 366 -33.01 38.92 -6.36
N TYR A 367 -33.44 40.09 -5.96
CA TYR A 367 -32.63 41.01 -5.21
C TYR A 367 -32.19 40.40 -3.86
N GLN A 368 -33.06 39.68 -3.18
CA GLN A 368 -32.77 38.99 -1.92
C GLN A 368 -31.72 37.91 -2.11
N SER A 369 -31.83 37.07 -3.14
CA SER A 369 -30.87 36.05 -3.46
C SER A 369 -29.49 36.62 -3.83
N LYS A 370 -29.49 37.77 -4.52
CA LYS A 370 -28.27 38.53 -4.79
C LYS A 370 -27.61 39.04 -3.52
N THR A 371 -28.43 39.60 -2.61
CA THR A 371 -27.95 40.14 -1.32
C THR A 371 -27.31 39.01 -0.49
N LEU A 372 -27.95 37.84 -0.39
CA LEU A 372 -27.41 36.67 0.28
C LEU A 372 -26.05 36.25 -0.32
N THR A 373 -25.96 36.19 -1.64
CA THR A 373 -24.71 35.82 -2.35
C THR A 373 -23.61 36.86 -2.15
N VAL A 374 -23.96 38.15 -2.19
CA VAL A 374 -23.01 39.24 -1.92
C VAL A 374 -22.52 39.19 -0.48
N ALA A 375 -23.45 39.03 0.50
CA ALA A 375 -23.09 38.88 1.91
C ALA A 375 -22.10 37.74 2.16
N SER A 376 -22.29 36.60 1.50
CA SER A 376 -21.40 35.44 1.60
C SER A 376 -19.98 35.70 1.05
N ALA A 377 -19.84 36.55 0.02
CA ALA A 377 -18.56 36.88 -0.60
C ALA A 377 -17.79 37.98 0.15
N ILE A 378 -18.47 39.00 0.70
CA ILE A 378 -17.81 40.15 1.33
C ILE A 378 -17.59 39.99 2.82
N CYS A 379 -18.50 39.33 3.56
CA CYS A 379 -18.29 38.95 4.95
C CYS A 379 -17.46 37.64 5.00
N ASN A 380 -16.17 37.72 4.61
CA ASN A 380 -15.38 36.54 4.33
C ASN A 380 -13.89 36.93 4.20
N ASP A 381 -12.98 36.12 4.79
CA ASP A 381 -11.54 36.39 4.81
C ASP A 381 -10.73 35.46 3.88
N SER A 382 -11.38 34.39 3.35
CA SER A 382 -10.73 33.45 2.45
C SER A 382 -10.46 34.02 1.06
N ASN A 383 -9.48 33.46 0.35
CA ASN A 383 -9.06 33.91 -0.96
C ASN A 383 -8.70 32.69 -1.86
N ILE A 384 -8.73 32.90 -3.17
CA ILE A 384 -8.18 31.95 -4.15
C ILE A 384 -7.09 32.68 -4.93
N ASN A 385 -5.86 32.19 -4.87
CA ASN A 385 -4.74 32.85 -5.56
C ASN A 385 -4.80 32.66 -7.08
N ASN A 386 -3.92 33.32 -7.83
CA ASN A 386 -3.90 33.27 -9.29
C ASN A 386 -3.60 31.88 -9.87
N GLU A 387 -3.10 30.96 -9.08
CA GLU A 387 -2.83 29.56 -9.41
C GLU A 387 -4.02 28.64 -9.08
N GLY A 388 -5.13 29.20 -8.59
CA GLY A 388 -6.32 28.46 -8.20
C GLY A 388 -6.21 27.79 -6.80
N LYS A 389 -5.15 28.10 -6.03
CA LYS A 389 -4.98 27.56 -4.68
C LYS A 389 -5.86 28.33 -3.69
N GLU A 390 -6.62 27.56 -2.91
CA GLU A 390 -7.52 28.03 -1.86
C GLU A 390 -6.72 28.43 -0.61
N ILE A 391 -7.04 29.58 -0.02
CA ILE A 391 -6.40 30.14 1.17
C ILE A 391 -7.50 30.60 2.13
N GLY A 392 -7.50 30.08 3.36
CA GLY A 392 -8.46 30.40 4.40
C GLY A 392 -9.28 29.20 4.88
N ASP A 393 -10.32 29.49 5.66
CA ASP A 393 -11.23 28.44 6.20
C ASP A 393 -12.03 27.77 5.07
N PRO A 394 -12.14 26.42 5.03
CA PRO A 394 -12.88 25.71 3.99
C PRO A 394 -14.34 26.14 3.85
N THR A 395 -15.00 26.51 4.96
CA THR A 395 -16.38 26.99 4.97
C THR A 395 -16.48 28.33 4.22
N GLU A 396 -15.51 29.20 4.44
CA GLU A 396 -15.44 30.50 3.76
C GLU A 396 -15.09 30.37 2.29
N VAL A 397 -14.17 29.45 1.94
CA VAL A 397 -13.83 29.13 0.56
C VAL A 397 -15.06 28.64 -0.20
N ALA A 398 -15.92 27.82 0.44
CA ALA A 398 -17.17 27.37 -0.17
C ALA A 398 -18.08 28.54 -0.57
N LEU A 399 -18.16 29.55 0.29
CA LEU A 399 -18.98 30.73 0.06
C LEU A 399 -18.51 31.58 -1.15
N ILE A 400 -17.18 31.83 -1.26
CA ILE A 400 -16.64 32.58 -2.43
C ILE A 400 -16.74 31.79 -3.72
N LYS A 401 -16.60 30.46 -3.69
CA LYS A 401 -16.85 29.59 -4.84
C LYS A 401 -18.31 29.62 -5.28
N PHE A 402 -19.23 29.61 -4.32
CA PHE A 402 -20.66 29.76 -4.59
C PHE A 402 -20.97 31.09 -5.28
N ALA A 403 -20.41 32.21 -4.81
CA ALA A 403 -20.55 33.50 -5.46
C ALA A 403 -20.03 33.47 -6.91
N ASN A 404 -18.85 32.90 -7.14
CA ASN A 404 -18.26 32.77 -8.46
C ASN A 404 -19.11 31.89 -9.39
N SER A 405 -19.70 30.80 -8.90
CA SER A 405 -20.57 29.93 -9.69
C SER A 405 -21.85 30.63 -10.19
N ARG A 406 -22.26 31.68 -9.47
CA ARG A 406 -23.39 32.54 -9.82
C ARG A 406 -22.98 33.79 -10.63
N ASN A 407 -21.81 33.80 -11.23
CA ASN A 407 -21.24 34.89 -12.01
C ASN A 407 -21.04 36.20 -11.20
N LEU A 408 -20.87 36.07 -9.91
CA LEU A 408 -20.50 37.16 -8.98
C LEU A 408 -19.07 36.95 -8.50
N ASP A 409 -18.10 37.45 -9.28
CA ASP A 409 -16.69 37.38 -8.94
C ASP A 409 -16.44 38.08 -7.61
N TYR A 410 -16.02 37.31 -6.61
CA TYR A 410 -15.82 37.81 -5.23
C TYR A 410 -14.71 38.87 -5.15
N ASN A 411 -13.71 38.84 -6.05
CA ASN A 411 -12.65 39.86 -6.10
C ASN A 411 -13.22 41.21 -6.58
N ILE A 412 -14.07 41.13 -7.61
CA ILE A 412 -14.76 42.33 -8.13
C ILE A 412 -15.70 42.89 -7.07
N LEU A 413 -16.43 42.02 -6.35
CA LEU A 413 -17.34 42.45 -5.27
C LEU A 413 -16.57 43.12 -4.13
N ARG A 414 -15.46 42.56 -3.65
CA ARG A 414 -14.65 43.10 -2.57
C ARG A 414 -13.99 44.41 -2.95
N ASN A 415 -13.51 44.54 -4.17
CA ASN A 415 -12.93 45.79 -4.69
C ASN A 415 -14.01 46.89 -4.88
N ARG A 416 -15.24 46.50 -5.24
CA ARG A 416 -16.34 47.43 -5.44
C ARG A 416 -17.01 47.87 -4.13
N TYR A 417 -17.06 46.96 -3.16
CA TYR A 417 -17.73 47.13 -1.85
C TYR A 417 -16.68 47.04 -0.77
N ASN A 418 -15.91 48.15 -0.61
CA ASN A 418 -14.80 48.22 0.33
C ASN A 418 -15.21 47.93 1.75
N ARG A 419 -14.46 47.05 2.41
CA ARG A 419 -14.58 46.82 3.87
C ARG A 419 -14.00 48.01 4.60
N LEU A 420 -14.81 48.60 5.46
CA LEU A 420 -14.41 49.74 6.30
C LEU A 420 -13.90 49.29 7.64
N SER A 421 -14.56 48.35 8.29
CA SER A 421 -14.24 47.78 9.59
C SER A 421 -14.82 46.37 9.72
N GLU A 422 -14.45 45.68 10.82
CA GLU A 422 -14.90 44.29 11.06
C GLU A 422 -14.90 43.93 12.53
N ILE A 423 -15.69 42.90 12.87
CA ILE A 423 -15.55 42.08 14.07
C ILE A 423 -15.18 40.68 13.59
N PRO A 424 -13.93 40.22 13.84
CA PRO A 424 -13.47 38.91 13.34
C PRO A 424 -14.32 37.75 13.90
N PHE A 425 -14.25 36.60 13.24
CA PHE A 425 -14.92 35.38 13.74
C PHE A 425 -14.37 35.00 15.12
N ASP A 426 -15.28 34.69 16.01
CA ASP A 426 -15.00 34.16 17.34
C ASP A 426 -15.82 32.90 17.61
N SER A 427 -15.16 31.82 18.07
CA SER A 427 -15.78 30.50 18.26
C SER A 427 -16.83 30.45 19.39
N ASP A 428 -16.69 31.28 20.41
CA ASP A 428 -17.62 31.34 21.54
C ASP A 428 -18.86 32.13 21.16
N ARG A 429 -18.66 33.23 20.44
CA ARG A 429 -19.71 34.09 19.90
C ARG A 429 -20.39 33.47 18.67
N LYS A 430 -19.68 32.66 17.89
CA LYS A 430 -20.12 32.00 16.66
C LYS A 430 -20.60 32.95 15.56
N LEU A 431 -20.09 34.16 15.51
CA LEU A 431 -20.44 35.22 14.56
C LEU A 431 -19.19 35.85 13.99
N MET A 432 -19.33 36.40 12.78
CA MET A 432 -18.40 37.33 12.15
C MET A 432 -19.20 38.45 11.52
N SER A 433 -18.74 39.73 11.66
CA SER A 433 -19.40 40.88 11.09
C SER A 433 -18.40 41.76 10.33
N THR A 434 -18.79 42.26 9.16
CA THR A 434 -17.99 43.20 8.36
C THR A 434 -18.84 44.41 7.99
N VAL A 435 -18.25 45.58 8.05
CA VAL A 435 -18.90 46.82 7.62
C VAL A 435 -18.37 47.22 6.25
N ASN A 436 -19.30 47.38 5.29
CA ASN A 436 -18.94 47.64 3.91
C ASN A 436 -19.72 48.82 3.34
N ASN A 437 -19.05 49.63 2.46
CA ASN A 437 -19.75 50.67 1.71
C ASN A 437 -20.28 50.09 0.38
N ILE A 438 -21.59 50.14 0.18
CA ILE A 438 -22.28 49.70 -1.02
C ILE A 438 -22.96 50.87 -1.69
N HIS A 439 -22.38 51.38 -2.74
CA HIS A 439 -22.92 52.51 -3.53
C HIS A 439 -23.20 53.80 -2.72
N GLY A 440 -22.42 54.04 -1.68
CA GLY A 440 -22.54 55.20 -0.82
C GLY A 440 -23.38 55.00 0.44
N ASN A 441 -23.99 53.82 0.62
CA ASN A 441 -24.65 53.42 1.86
C ASN A 441 -23.79 52.42 2.63
N VAL A 442 -23.76 52.52 3.94
CA VAL A 442 -22.95 51.65 4.80
C VAL A 442 -23.83 50.55 5.40
N TYR A 443 -23.35 49.31 5.26
CA TYR A 443 -24.02 48.16 5.80
C TYR A 443 -23.09 47.30 6.64
N MET A 444 -23.60 46.78 7.76
CA MET A 444 -22.93 45.71 8.48
C MET A 444 -23.53 44.37 8.05
N PHE A 445 -22.67 43.49 7.52
CA PHE A 445 -23.02 42.11 7.15
C PHE A 445 -22.54 41.17 8.24
N THR A 446 -23.42 40.32 8.75
CA THR A 446 -23.13 39.35 9.78
C THR A 446 -23.42 37.95 9.29
N LYS A 447 -22.47 37.00 9.49
CA LYS A 447 -22.71 35.58 9.27
C LYS A 447 -22.43 34.80 10.54
N GLY A 448 -23.09 33.67 10.73
CA GLY A 448 -22.84 32.81 11.87
C GLY A 448 -23.81 31.65 12.05
N ALA A 449 -23.75 31.05 13.24
CA ALA A 449 -24.63 29.95 13.60
C ALA A 449 -26.12 30.40 13.58
N PRO A 450 -27.03 29.65 12.93
CA PRO A 450 -28.42 30.06 12.74
C PRO A 450 -29.14 30.46 14.03
N ASP A 451 -28.97 29.65 15.09
CA ASP A 451 -29.58 29.90 16.41
C ASP A 451 -29.17 31.24 17.01
N VAL A 452 -27.90 31.60 16.85
CA VAL A 452 -27.35 32.85 17.35
C VAL A 452 -27.86 34.03 16.51
N VAL A 453 -27.76 33.94 15.18
CA VAL A 453 -28.23 35.00 14.26
C VAL A 453 -29.72 35.25 14.43
N PHE A 454 -30.53 34.19 14.52
CA PHE A 454 -32.00 34.34 14.75
C PHE A 454 -32.34 35.11 16.02
N SER A 455 -31.62 34.90 17.11
CA SER A 455 -31.82 35.60 18.38
C SER A 455 -31.45 37.09 18.33
N ARG A 456 -30.69 37.51 17.31
CA ARG A 456 -30.19 38.89 17.18
C ARG A 456 -30.87 39.68 16.05
N CYS A 457 -31.75 39.00 15.28
CA CYS A 457 -32.51 39.66 14.23
C CYS A 457 -33.88 40.11 14.72
N LYS A 458 -34.25 41.33 14.40
CA LYS A 458 -35.58 41.91 14.64
C LYS A 458 -36.41 41.93 13.35
N TYR A 459 -35.73 42.00 12.21
CA TYR A 459 -36.35 42.10 10.92
C TYR A 459 -35.93 40.92 10.02
N ALA A 460 -36.71 40.65 9.00
CA ALA A 460 -36.39 39.72 7.92
C ALA A 460 -36.57 40.38 6.55
N MET A 461 -35.75 39.96 5.58
CA MET A 461 -35.93 40.36 4.21
C MET A 461 -36.90 39.39 3.51
N VAL A 462 -37.95 39.94 2.91
CA VAL A 462 -38.98 39.19 2.14
C VAL A 462 -39.19 39.92 0.82
N ASP A 463 -38.96 39.25 -0.28
CA ASP A 463 -38.99 39.80 -1.62
C ASP A 463 -38.17 41.10 -1.84
N GLY A 464 -37.17 41.31 -0.99
CA GLY A 464 -36.27 42.48 -1.04
C GLY A 464 -36.70 43.61 -0.11
N ASP A 465 -37.86 43.52 0.54
CA ASP A 465 -38.34 44.46 1.56
C ASP A 465 -37.99 43.99 2.96
N THR A 466 -37.76 44.92 3.89
CA THR A 466 -37.51 44.64 5.29
C THR A 466 -38.82 44.64 6.05
N VAL A 467 -39.19 43.53 6.71
CA VAL A 467 -40.39 43.34 7.52
C VAL A 467 -40.03 42.92 8.92
N ASP A 468 -40.90 43.25 9.92
CA ASP A 468 -40.72 42.74 11.29
C ASP A 468 -40.82 41.22 11.32
N ILE A 469 -39.91 40.55 12.04
CA ILE A 469 -39.95 39.10 12.23
C ILE A 469 -41.18 38.72 13.06
N ASN A 470 -42.01 37.87 12.51
CA ASN A 470 -43.11 37.21 13.21
C ASN A 470 -42.78 35.72 13.46
N ASP A 471 -43.66 35.06 14.24
CA ASP A 471 -43.47 33.63 14.55
C ASP A 471 -43.49 32.73 13.31
N ASP A 472 -44.24 33.05 12.27
CA ASP A 472 -44.31 32.25 11.04
C ASP A 472 -43.00 32.30 10.27
N ILE A 473 -42.41 33.48 10.12
CA ILE A 473 -41.11 33.66 9.48
C ILE A 473 -40.04 32.91 10.26
N LEU A 474 -39.96 33.12 11.58
CA LEU A 474 -38.94 32.51 12.41
C LEU A 474 -39.06 30.99 12.47
N ASN A 475 -40.30 30.47 12.59
CA ASN A 475 -40.55 29.02 12.58
C ASN A 475 -40.19 28.38 11.21
N SER A 476 -40.42 29.09 10.10
CA SER A 476 -40.01 28.61 8.77
C SER A 476 -38.49 28.47 8.65
N TYR A 477 -37.74 29.49 9.12
CA TYR A 477 -36.27 29.41 9.14
C TYR A 477 -35.75 28.32 10.08
N ARG A 478 -36.36 28.13 11.27
CA ARG A 478 -36.01 27.04 12.20
C ARG A 478 -36.27 25.68 11.60
N SER A 479 -37.46 25.50 11.00
CA SER A 479 -37.82 24.23 10.34
C SER A 479 -36.87 23.90 9.21
N MET A 480 -36.46 24.87 8.37
CA MET A 480 -35.53 24.66 7.32
C MET A 480 -34.12 24.37 7.83
N ASN A 481 -33.69 25.06 8.89
CA ASN A 481 -32.42 24.76 9.54
C ASN A 481 -32.40 23.32 10.10
N GLU A 482 -33.52 22.87 10.66
CA GLU A 482 -33.66 21.47 11.13
C GLU A 482 -33.66 20.49 9.96
N GLU A 483 -34.34 20.80 8.85
CA GLU A 483 -34.32 19.98 7.64
C GLU A 483 -32.89 19.84 7.07
N PHE A 484 -32.17 20.96 6.95
CA PHE A 484 -30.77 20.95 6.50
C PHE A 484 -29.85 20.17 7.46
N SER A 485 -30.06 20.35 8.77
CA SER A 485 -29.29 19.61 9.78
C SER A 485 -29.57 18.11 9.73
N ASN A 486 -30.84 17.71 9.48
CA ASN A 486 -31.19 16.30 9.28
C ASN A 486 -30.60 15.69 8.01
N LYS A 487 -30.32 16.51 7.00
CA LYS A 487 -29.55 16.13 5.80
C LYS A 487 -28.03 16.21 6.00
N ALA A 488 -27.58 16.40 7.23
CA ALA A 488 -26.15 16.53 7.58
C ALA A 488 -25.44 17.75 6.97
N LEU A 489 -26.17 18.79 6.61
CA LEU A 489 -25.59 20.01 6.07
C LEU A 489 -25.13 20.95 7.19
N ARG A 490 -24.00 21.58 7.03
CA ARG A 490 -23.57 22.70 7.86
C ARG A 490 -24.29 23.95 7.41
N VAL A 491 -25.01 24.62 8.32
CA VAL A 491 -25.82 25.78 7.99
C VAL A 491 -25.18 27.04 8.55
N LEU A 492 -25.10 28.09 7.73
CA LEU A 492 -24.79 29.45 8.16
C LEU A 492 -26.00 30.37 7.86
N ALA A 493 -26.35 31.21 8.83
CA ALA A 493 -27.30 32.30 8.62
C ALA A 493 -26.56 33.59 8.29
N PHE A 494 -27.22 34.42 7.51
CA PHE A 494 -26.72 35.72 7.07
C PHE A 494 -27.74 36.81 7.44
N ALA A 495 -27.24 37.91 8.01
CA ALA A 495 -28.02 39.08 8.35
C ALA A 495 -27.33 40.36 7.87
N ILE A 496 -28.09 41.43 7.72
CA ILE A 496 -27.63 42.76 7.32
C ILE A 496 -28.23 43.82 8.27
N LYS A 497 -27.49 44.90 8.50
CA LYS A 497 -27.97 46.05 9.25
C LYS A 497 -27.52 47.33 8.55
N ASP A 498 -28.42 48.27 8.33
CA ASP A 498 -28.12 49.62 7.87
C ASP A 498 -27.36 50.42 8.92
N VAL A 499 -26.34 51.12 8.52
CA VAL A 499 -25.51 51.96 9.36
C VAL A 499 -25.42 53.36 8.74
N GLU A 500 -25.68 54.40 9.51
CA GLU A 500 -25.77 55.77 8.98
C GLU A 500 -24.39 56.50 8.86
N ASP A 501 -23.29 55.94 9.42
CA ASP A 501 -21.99 56.59 9.53
C ASP A 501 -20.88 55.83 8.77
N ASP A 502 -20.21 56.49 7.84
CA ASP A 502 -19.07 55.95 7.07
C ASP A 502 -17.84 55.65 7.98
N ASN A 503 -17.78 56.20 9.18
CA ASN A 503 -16.70 55.94 10.14
C ASN A 503 -17.13 54.93 11.24
N PHE A 504 -18.17 54.20 11.03
CA PHE A 504 -18.70 53.26 12.01
C PHE A 504 -17.72 52.10 12.26
N VAL A 505 -17.33 51.97 13.50
CA VAL A 505 -16.54 50.81 13.96
C VAL A 505 -17.45 49.96 14.85
N PRO A 506 -17.82 48.75 14.40
CA PRO A 506 -18.75 47.92 15.09
C PRO A 506 -18.19 47.41 16.43
N SER A 507 -19.02 47.37 17.44
CA SER A 507 -18.79 46.70 18.71
C SER A 507 -19.67 45.44 18.83
N LEU A 508 -19.45 44.61 19.84
CA LEU A 508 -20.26 43.41 20.08
C LEU A 508 -21.71 43.73 20.39
N GLU A 509 -22.01 44.94 20.87
CA GLU A 509 -23.35 45.40 21.19
C GLU A 509 -24.15 45.80 19.95
N ASP A 510 -23.49 46.04 18.82
CA ASP A 510 -24.11 46.44 17.56
C ASP A 510 -24.69 45.27 16.75
N GLU A 511 -24.29 44.07 17.07
CA GLU A 511 -24.82 42.83 16.47
C GLU A 511 -26.22 42.46 16.95
N VAL A 512 -27.11 43.43 16.98
CA VAL A 512 -28.54 43.29 17.37
C VAL A 512 -29.43 44.10 16.42
N ASP A 513 -30.73 43.86 16.45
CA ASP A 513 -31.72 44.49 15.58
C ASP A 513 -31.37 44.36 14.07
N MET A 514 -30.81 43.24 13.68
CA MET A 514 -30.44 42.94 12.28
C MET A 514 -31.63 42.46 11.46
N THR A 515 -31.50 42.52 10.15
CA THR A 515 -32.42 41.98 9.13
C THR A 515 -31.90 40.61 8.67
N LEU A 516 -32.64 39.56 8.94
CA LEU A 516 -32.30 38.19 8.49
C LEU A 516 -32.47 38.08 6.97
N VAL A 517 -31.43 37.70 6.23
CA VAL A 517 -31.44 37.61 4.80
C VAL A 517 -31.74 36.18 4.32
N GLY A 518 -31.07 35.17 4.91
CA GLY A 518 -31.24 33.80 4.50
C GLY A 518 -30.25 32.84 5.17
N LEU A 519 -30.39 31.56 4.80
CA LEU A 519 -29.51 30.46 5.20
C LEU A 519 -28.71 29.93 4.00
N MET A 520 -27.47 29.53 4.23
CA MET A 520 -26.70 28.72 3.28
C MET A 520 -26.32 27.41 3.93
N ALA A 521 -26.55 26.32 3.21
CA ALA A 521 -26.28 24.97 3.64
C ALA A 521 -25.16 24.36 2.81
N MET A 522 -24.17 23.77 3.45
CA MET A 522 -22.98 23.25 2.84
C MET A 522 -22.57 21.90 3.42
N ILE A 523 -21.87 21.12 2.62
CA ILE A 523 -21.36 19.81 2.99
C ILE A 523 -19.98 19.61 2.36
N ASP A 524 -19.17 18.75 2.95
CA ASP A 524 -18.03 18.11 2.28
C ASP A 524 -18.57 16.85 1.57
N PRO A 525 -18.77 16.88 0.24
CA PRO A 525 -19.48 15.82 -0.46
C PRO A 525 -18.63 14.55 -0.55
N PRO A 526 -19.26 13.35 -0.56
CA PRO A 526 -18.57 12.12 -0.91
C PRO A 526 -17.91 12.22 -2.29
N ARG A 527 -16.80 11.50 -2.47
CA ARG A 527 -16.18 11.34 -3.79
C ARG A 527 -17.06 10.43 -4.66
N GLU A 528 -17.18 10.71 -5.95
CA GLU A 528 -18.03 9.91 -6.86
C GLU A 528 -17.59 8.44 -6.91
N GLU A 529 -16.28 8.17 -6.90
CA GLU A 529 -15.70 6.83 -6.94
C GLU A 529 -16.00 5.99 -5.70
N VAL A 530 -16.31 6.63 -4.56
CA VAL A 530 -16.57 5.93 -3.29
C VAL A 530 -17.84 5.10 -3.35
N TYR A 531 -18.87 5.53 -4.07
CA TYR A 531 -20.12 4.78 -4.22
C TYR A 531 -19.90 3.40 -4.85
N GLU A 532 -19.10 3.33 -5.89
CA GLU A 532 -18.74 2.07 -6.54
C GLU A 532 -17.79 1.25 -5.69
N ALA A 533 -16.78 1.88 -5.10
CA ALA A 533 -15.79 1.22 -4.26
C ALA A 533 -16.41 0.56 -3.01
N VAL A 534 -17.37 1.20 -2.34
CA VAL A 534 -18.09 0.62 -1.20
C VAL A 534 -18.93 -0.58 -1.64
N ARG A 535 -19.62 -0.51 -2.79
CA ARG A 535 -20.35 -1.65 -3.36
C ARG A 535 -19.43 -2.82 -3.70
N GLU A 536 -18.29 -2.54 -4.30
CA GLU A 536 -17.28 -3.54 -4.63
C GLU A 536 -16.68 -4.19 -3.38
N ALA A 537 -16.32 -3.39 -2.36
CA ALA A 537 -15.87 -3.90 -1.07
C ALA A 537 -16.93 -4.83 -0.44
N LYS A 538 -18.19 -4.43 -0.44
CA LYS A 538 -19.30 -5.22 0.09
C LYS A 538 -19.49 -6.54 -0.69
N SER A 539 -19.40 -6.51 -2.03
CA SER A 539 -19.46 -7.71 -2.87
C SER A 539 -18.27 -8.65 -2.62
N ALA A 540 -17.13 -8.08 -2.26
CA ALA A 540 -15.91 -8.79 -1.90
C ALA A 540 -15.93 -9.36 -0.46
N GLY A 541 -17.03 -9.19 0.28
CA GLY A 541 -17.19 -9.64 1.66
C GLY A 541 -16.38 -8.80 2.65
N ILE A 542 -16.04 -7.55 2.30
CA ILE A 542 -15.30 -6.62 3.15
C ILE A 542 -16.27 -5.67 3.81
N LYS A 543 -16.25 -5.60 5.15
CA LYS A 543 -17.03 -4.64 5.93
C LYS A 543 -16.30 -3.30 5.95
N THR A 544 -16.97 -2.24 5.50
CA THR A 544 -16.47 -0.88 5.65
C THR A 544 -17.03 -0.26 6.93
N VAL A 545 -16.17 0.36 7.74
CA VAL A 545 -16.51 1.00 9.01
C VAL A 545 -16.03 2.45 8.94
N MET A 546 -16.95 3.39 9.06
CA MET A 546 -16.65 4.81 9.09
C MET A 546 -16.33 5.26 10.52
N ILE A 547 -15.20 5.93 10.70
CA ILE A 547 -14.75 6.50 11.96
C ILE A 547 -14.52 8.00 11.74
N THR A 548 -15.16 8.88 12.52
CA THR A 548 -15.09 10.33 12.25
C THR A 548 -15.18 11.19 13.52
N GLY A 549 -14.61 12.39 13.45
CA GLY A 549 -14.82 13.45 14.44
C GLY A 549 -16.18 14.17 14.33
N ASP A 550 -16.95 13.93 13.26
CA ASP A 550 -18.22 14.57 12.98
C ASP A 550 -19.33 14.19 13.97
N HIS A 551 -20.43 14.92 13.89
CA HIS A 551 -21.64 14.59 14.64
C HIS A 551 -22.28 13.30 14.14
N LYS A 552 -22.86 12.50 15.06
CA LYS A 552 -23.46 11.19 14.78
C LYS A 552 -24.48 11.20 13.63
N THR A 553 -25.36 12.21 13.60
CA THR A 553 -26.38 12.33 12.53
C THR A 553 -25.76 12.59 11.17
N THR A 554 -24.75 13.45 11.09
CA THR A 554 -24.01 13.76 9.86
C THR A 554 -23.29 12.50 9.34
N ALA A 555 -22.57 11.81 10.21
CA ALA A 555 -21.85 10.58 9.86
C ALA A 555 -22.80 9.48 9.38
N ALA A 556 -23.93 9.28 10.07
CA ALA A 556 -24.94 8.29 9.70
C ALA A 556 -25.61 8.61 8.36
N ALA A 557 -25.92 9.90 8.09
CA ALA A 557 -26.52 10.31 6.82
C ALA A 557 -25.58 10.04 5.63
N ILE A 558 -24.31 10.43 5.74
CA ILE A 558 -23.29 10.16 4.70
C ILE A 558 -23.07 8.66 4.53
N ALA A 559 -22.96 7.89 5.63
CA ALA A 559 -22.77 6.44 5.57
C ALA A 559 -23.93 5.70 4.89
N LYS A 560 -25.18 6.17 5.10
CA LYS A 560 -26.35 5.65 4.37
C LYS A 560 -26.30 5.99 2.89
N ASP A 561 -25.96 7.23 2.55
CA ASP A 561 -25.89 7.69 1.17
C ASP A 561 -24.89 6.90 0.34
N ILE A 562 -23.67 6.65 0.86
CA ILE A 562 -22.63 5.87 0.17
C ILE A 562 -22.76 4.35 0.34
N GLY A 563 -23.77 3.86 1.09
CA GLY A 563 -24.07 2.42 1.22
C GLY A 563 -23.23 1.67 2.26
N ILE A 564 -22.55 2.37 3.18
CA ILE A 564 -21.82 1.75 4.32
C ILE A 564 -22.80 1.28 5.39
N MET A 565 -23.89 2.02 5.64
CA MET A 565 -24.88 1.75 6.67
C MET A 565 -26.18 1.23 6.05
N ASP A 566 -26.59 0.03 6.46
CA ASP A 566 -27.83 -0.61 6.03
C ASP A 566 -29.00 -0.34 7.00
N GLU A 567 -30.23 -0.74 6.64
CA GLU A 567 -31.38 -0.70 7.53
C GLU A 567 -31.17 -1.66 8.72
N GLY A 568 -31.35 -1.14 9.93
CA GLY A 568 -31.13 -1.86 11.18
C GLY A 568 -29.75 -1.68 11.78
N ASP A 569 -28.79 -1.11 11.04
CA ASP A 569 -27.49 -0.73 11.59
C ASP A 569 -27.60 0.50 12.52
N ILE A 570 -26.68 0.59 13.47
CA ILE A 570 -26.62 1.69 14.45
C ILE A 570 -25.32 2.47 14.32
N ALA A 571 -25.39 3.77 14.54
CA ALA A 571 -24.21 4.61 14.71
C ALA A 571 -23.98 4.85 16.21
N LEU A 572 -22.72 4.87 16.66
CA LEU A 572 -22.34 5.19 18.04
C LEU A 572 -21.48 6.44 18.11
N THR A 573 -21.60 7.18 19.20
CA THR A 573 -20.63 8.21 19.60
C THR A 573 -19.52 7.58 20.43
N GLY A 574 -18.37 8.30 20.56
CA GLY A 574 -17.30 7.89 21.46
C GLY A 574 -17.77 7.66 22.89
N GLN A 575 -18.64 8.54 23.44
CA GLN A 575 -19.20 8.39 24.78
C GLN A 575 -20.09 7.14 24.92
N GLU A 576 -20.93 6.86 23.91
CA GLU A 576 -21.73 5.63 23.88
C GLU A 576 -20.84 4.40 23.80
N LEU A 577 -19.78 4.44 23.00
CA LEU A 577 -18.80 3.37 22.91
C LEU A 577 -18.07 3.14 24.24
N ASP A 578 -17.67 4.20 24.96
CA ASP A 578 -17.01 4.12 26.26
C ASP A 578 -17.90 3.53 27.34
N SER A 579 -19.22 3.66 27.20
CA SER A 579 -20.20 3.07 28.14
C SER A 579 -20.42 1.56 27.95
N LEU A 580 -20.01 1.00 26.79
CA LEU A 580 -20.15 -0.44 26.52
C LEU A 580 -18.97 -1.23 27.10
N THR A 581 -19.26 -2.40 27.65
CA THR A 581 -18.22 -3.39 27.95
C THR A 581 -17.64 -3.98 26.66
N ASP A 582 -16.52 -4.68 26.75
CA ASP A 582 -15.93 -5.32 25.56
C ASP A 582 -16.80 -6.49 25.05
N GLU A 583 -17.53 -7.19 25.93
CA GLU A 583 -18.46 -8.24 25.57
C GLU A 583 -19.68 -7.66 24.82
N GLU A 584 -20.25 -6.57 25.30
CA GLU A 584 -21.38 -5.90 24.64
C GLU A 584 -20.98 -5.33 23.28
N LEU A 585 -19.74 -4.79 23.17
CA LEU A 585 -19.21 -4.34 21.91
C LEU A 585 -19.03 -5.51 20.94
N ASP A 586 -18.47 -6.63 21.40
CA ASP A 586 -18.27 -7.84 20.58
C ASP A 586 -19.60 -8.37 20.00
N GLU A 587 -20.68 -8.35 20.78
CA GLU A 587 -22.01 -8.78 20.31
C GLU A 587 -22.60 -7.88 19.22
N LYS A 588 -22.43 -6.55 19.37
CA LYS A 588 -23.06 -5.56 18.48
C LYS A 588 -22.16 -5.14 17.31
N LEU A 589 -20.87 -5.48 17.32
CA LEU A 589 -19.84 -4.96 16.45
C LEU A 589 -20.20 -5.01 14.95
N GLU A 590 -20.85 -6.09 14.51
CA GLU A 590 -21.23 -6.27 13.10
C GLU A 590 -22.36 -5.34 12.64
N HIS A 591 -23.11 -4.79 13.60
CA HIS A 591 -24.22 -3.87 13.35
C HIS A 591 -23.86 -2.40 13.61
N ILE A 592 -22.57 -2.09 13.87
CA ILE A 592 -22.09 -0.74 14.13
C ILE A 592 -21.08 -0.34 13.03
N PRO A 593 -21.54 0.11 11.86
CA PRO A 593 -20.65 0.54 10.78
C PRO A 593 -20.17 1.99 10.94
N VAL A 594 -20.68 2.77 11.92
CA VAL A 594 -20.37 4.19 12.07
C VAL A 594 -20.04 4.54 13.52
N TYR A 595 -18.87 5.16 13.71
CA TYR A 595 -18.42 5.70 14.99
C TYR A 595 -18.11 7.19 14.85
N ALA A 596 -18.80 8.03 15.63
CA ALA A 596 -18.78 9.49 15.56
C ALA A 596 -18.15 10.10 16.81
N ARG A 597 -17.44 11.21 16.69
CA ARG A 597 -16.76 11.92 17.80
C ARG A 597 -15.91 11.00 18.67
N VAL A 598 -15.08 10.18 18.05
CA VAL A 598 -14.22 9.20 18.73
C VAL A 598 -12.88 9.78 19.09
N SER A 599 -12.35 9.35 20.25
CA SER A 599 -10.97 9.64 20.67
C SER A 599 -9.96 8.71 19.97
N PRO A 600 -8.66 8.99 20.04
CA PRO A 600 -7.62 8.07 19.55
C PRO A 600 -7.69 6.69 20.20
N GLU A 601 -8.00 6.62 21.49
CA GLU A 601 -8.16 5.37 22.24
C GLU A 601 -9.35 4.55 21.72
N ASN A 602 -10.45 5.23 21.39
CA ASN A 602 -11.62 4.58 20.78
C ASN A 602 -11.26 3.94 19.42
N LYS A 603 -10.44 4.63 18.60
CA LYS A 603 -9.98 4.08 17.30
C LYS A 603 -9.21 2.77 17.50
N ILE A 604 -8.31 2.73 18.47
CA ILE A 604 -7.56 1.51 18.82
C ILE A 604 -8.51 0.40 19.31
N ARG A 605 -9.49 0.75 20.15
CA ARG A 605 -10.47 -0.20 20.70
C ARG A 605 -11.31 -0.85 19.60
N ILE A 606 -11.79 -0.05 18.63
CA ILE A 606 -12.56 -0.54 17.48
C ILE A 606 -11.71 -1.54 16.65
N VAL A 607 -10.47 -1.18 16.33
CA VAL A 607 -9.55 -2.04 15.57
C VAL A 607 -9.32 -3.36 16.31
N ARG A 608 -9.02 -3.31 17.62
CA ARG A 608 -8.83 -4.51 18.44
C ARG A 608 -10.05 -5.40 18.52
N ALA A 609 -11.25 -4.82 18.60
CA ALA A 609 -12.48 -5.59 18.62
C ALA A 609 -12.66 -6.42 17.35
N TRP A 610 -12.41 -5.85 16.18
CA TRP A 610 -12.42 -6.58 14.92
C TRP A 610 -11.32 -7.66 14.83
N GLN A 611 -10.10 -7.35 15.29
CA GLN A 611 -8.99 -8.31 15.33
C GLN A 611 -9.29 -9.48 16.27
N LYS A 612 -9.91 -9.25 17.42
CA LYS A 612 -10.34 -10.28 18.37
C LYS A 612 -11.33 -11.27 17.75
N LYS A 613 -12.17 -10.82 16.80
CA LYS A 613 -13.04 -11.68 15.97
C LYS A 613 -12.28 -12.43 14.85
N GLY A 614 -10.97 -12.34 14.79
CA GLY A 614 -10.15 -12.98 13.74
C GLY A 614 -10.24 -12.30 12.38
N LYS A 615 -10.70 -11.04 12.32
CA LYS A 615 -10.79 -10.26 11.09
C LYS A 615 -9.50 -9.51 10.81
N ILE A 616 -9.02 -9.54 9.58
CA ILE A 616 -7.89 -8.70 9.12
C ILE A 616 -8.41 -7.29 8.91
N THR A 617 -7.89 -6.36 9.72
CA THR A 617 -8.40 -5.00 9.79
C THR A 617 -7.42 -4.02 9.18
N ALA A 618 -7.87 -3.28 8.17
CA ALA A 618 -7.19 -2.10 7.66
C ALA A 618 -7.70 -0.85 8.38
N MET A 619 -6.84 0.13 8.64
CA MET A 619 -7.19 1.41 9.26
C MET A 619 -6.58 2.55 8.48
N THR A 620 -7.38 3.56 8.10
CA THR A 620 -6.87 4.79 7.47
C THR A 620 -6.71 5.91 8.50
N GLY A 621 -5.78 6.83 8.24
CA GLY A 621 -5.60 8.02 9.06
C GLY A 621 -4.61 9.00 8.44
N ASP A 622 -4.74 10.27 8.80
CA ASP A 622 -3.92 11.38 8.29
C ASP A 622 -3.21 12.18 9.40
N GLY A 623 -3.68 12.07 10.63
CA GLY A 623 -3.21 12.85 11.77
C GLY A 623 -2.30 12.08 12.74
N VAL A 624 -1.67 12.84 13.64
CA VAL A 624 -0.90 12.30 14.76
C VAL A 624 -1.75 11.40 15.66
N ASN A 625 -3.02 11.78 15.83
CA ASN A 625 -4.00 11.05 16.64
C ASN A 625 -4.35 9.67 16.08
N ASP A 626 -4.10 9.43 14.79
CA ASP A 626 -4.39 8.16 14.12
C ASP A 626 -3.22 7.18 14.20
N ALA A 627 -2.01 7.67 14.40
CA ALA A 627 -0.80 6.85 14.35
C ALA A 627 -0.84 5.62 15.27
N PRO A 628 -1.37 5.67 16.51
CA PRO A 628 -1.48 4.48 17.35
C PRO A 628 -2.46 3.44 16.78
N ALA A 629 -3.58 3.87 16.19
CA ALA A 629 -4.55 2.98 15.55
C ALA A 629 -4.00 2.39 14.24
N LEU A 630 -3.25 3.17 13.45
CA LEU A 630 -2.54 2.71 12.25
C LEU A 630 -1.51 1.62 12.58
N LYS A 631 -0.76 1.77 13.68
CA LYS A 631 0.19 0.75 14.17
C LYS A 631 -0.51 -0.49 14.71
N GLN A 632 -1.68 -0.34 15.33
CA GLN A 632 -2.46 -1.44 15.88
C GLN A 632 -3.07 -2.30 14.78
N ALA A 633 -3.55 -1.70 13.69
CA ALA A 633 -4.19 -2.39 12.58
C ALA A 633 -3.22 -3.39 11.91
N ASP A 634 -3.77 -4.45 11.30
CA ASP A 634 -2.99 -5.38 10.48
C ASP A 634 -2.40 -4.65 9.27
N ILE A 635 -3.10 -3.63 8.79
CA ILE A 635 -2.64 -2.73 7.73
C ILE A 635 -3.00 -1.29 8.09
N GLY A 636 -2.01 -0.52 8.54
CA GLY A 636 -2.15 0.93 8.62
C GLY A 636 -2.01 1.57 7.24
N ILE A 637 -2.91 2.48 6.91
CA ILE A 637 -2.98 3.19 5.63
C ILE A 637 -2.91 4.69 5.90
N GLY A 638 -1.79 5.31 5.56
CA GLY A 638 -1.58 6.75 5.70
C GLY A 638 -2.06 7.52 4.47
N MET A 639 -2.61 8.70 4.67
CA MET A 639 -2.94 9.61 3.58
C MET A 639 -1.69 10.30 3.05
N GLY A 640 -1.63 10.57 1.75
CA GLY A 640 -0.54 11.29 1.09
C GLY A 640 -0.42 12.74 1.58
N SER A 641 -1.56 13.37 1.87
CA SER A 641 -1.64 14.70 2.50
C SER A 641 -1.42 14.68 4.01
N GLY A 642 -1.42 13.48 4.65
CA GLY A 642 -1.31 13.32 6.09
C GLY A 642 0.05 13.69 6.66
N THR A 643 0.12 13.76 8.00
CA THR A 643 1.35 14.05 8.75
C THR A 643 2.39 12.95 8.58
N ASP A 644 3.65 13.29 8.73
CA ASP A 644 4.76 12.32 8.62
C ASP A 644 4.61 11.18 9.65
N VAL A 645 4.07 11.49 10.83
CA VAL A 645 3.77 10.50 11.87
C VAL A 645 2.77 9.46 11.42
N ALA A 646 1.68 9.88 10.78
CA ALA A 646 0.69 8.97 10.22
C ALA A 646 1.30 8.10 9.11
N LYS A 647 2.09 8.73 8.22
CA LYS A 647 2.81 8.01 7.15
C LYS A 647 3.80 6.99 7.69
N ASP A 648 4.52 7.31 8.76
CA ASP A 648 5.49 6.39 9.38
C ASP A 648 4.83 5.23 10.12
N ALA A 649 3.69 5.46 10.73
CA ALA A 649 2.90 4.42 11.35
C ALA A 649 2.30 3.44 10.33
N ALA A 650 2.11 3.90 9.08
CA ALA A 650 1.42 3.18 8.03
C ALA A 650 2.30 2.14 7.32
N ALA A 651 1.67 1.07 6.84
CA ALA A 651 2.28 0.07 5.96
C ALA A 651 2.06 0.39 4.47
N MET A 652 1.07 1.24 4.16
CA MET A 652 0.74 1.72 2.82
C MET A 652 0.40 3.22 2.87
N ILE A 653 0.73 3.97 1.81
CA ILE A 653 0.38 5.38 1.66
C ILE A 653 -0.49 5.54 0.41
N LEU A 654 -1.60 6.27 0.53
CA LEU A 654 -2.47 6.67 -0.58
C LEU A 654 -2.05 8.04 -1.09
N VAL A 655 -1.51 8.12 -2.29
CA VAL A 655 -1.02 9.39 -2.86
C VAL A 655 -2.18 10.34 -3.19
N ASP A 656 -3.34 9.80 -3.54
CA ASP A 656 -4.55 10.50 -3.95
C ASP A 656 -5.59 10.67 -2.82
N ASP A 657 -5.28 10.19 -1.63
CA ASP A 657 -6.17 10.20 -0.45
C ASP A 657 -7.56 9.57 -0.70
N ASN A 658 -7.68 8.64 -1.64
CA ASN A 658 -8.97 8.13 -2.12
C ASN A 658 -9.26 6.71 -1.60
N PHE A 659 -10.44 6.51 -0.99
CA PHE A 659 -10.89 5.19 -0.53
C PHE A 659 -10.94 4.14 -1.66
N ALA A 660 -11.31 4.53 -2.88
CA ALA A 660 -11.35 3.62 -4.03
C ALA A 660 -9.98 2.98 -4.31
N THR A 661 -8.89 3.70 -4.05
CA THR A 661 -7.53 3.19 -4.18
C THR A 661 -7.24 2.07 -3.18
N ILE A 662 -7.85 2.06 -1.99
CA ILE A 662 -7.73 0.95 -1.02
C ILE A 662 -8.36 -0.31 -1.61
N VAL A 663 -9.57 -0.21 -2.16
CA VAL A 663 -10.29 -1.35 -2.75
C VAL A 663 -9.51 -1.91 -3.94
N ASN A 664 -8.98 -1.05 -4.79
CA ASN A 664 -8.07 -1.43 -5.87
C ASN A 664 -6.80 -2.13 -5.37
N ALA A 665 -6.22 -1.67 -4.25
CA ALA A 665 -5.05 -2.31 -3.65
C ALA A 665 -5.39 -3.69 -3.09
N VAL A 666 -6.58 -3.89 -2.53
CA VAL A 666 -7.08 -5.22 -2.11
C VAL A 666 -7.21 -6.16 -3.31
N GLU A 667 -7.78 -5.69 -4.44
CA GLU A 667 -7.85 -6.46 -5.69
C GLU A 667 -6.47 -6.95 -6.14
N VAL A 668 -5.49 -6.04 -6.17
CA VAL A 668 -4.10 -6.37 -6.53
C VAL A 668 -3.51 -7.36 -5.52
N GLY A 669 -3.70 -7.17 -4.22
CA GLY A 669 -3.23 -8.09 -3.18
C GLY A 669 -3.80 -9.50 -3.33
N ARG A 670 -5.10 -9.63 -3.60
CA ARG A 670 -5.77 -10.91 -3.91
C ARG A 670 -5.19 -11.56 -5.17
N THR A 671 -4.93 -10.75 -6.20
CA THR A 671 -4.34 -11.21 -7.47
C THR A 671 -2.93 -11.75 -7.27
N VAL A 672 -2.09 -11.01 -6.55
CA VAL A 672 -0.71 -11.40 -6.22
C VAL A 672 -0.69 -12.73 -5.47
N TYR A 673 -1.50 -12.87 -4.43
CA TYR A 673 -1.60 -14.13 -3.70
C TYR A 673 -2.05 -15.31 -4.59
N LYS A 674 -3.06 -15.09 -5.44
CA LYS A 674 -3.55 -16.11 -6.38
C LYS A 674 -2.48 -16.50 -7.39
N ASN A 675 -1.70 -15.55 -7.89
CA ASN A 675 -0.61 -15.79 -8.81
C ASN A 675 0.54 -16.56 -8.16
N ILE A 676 0.89 -16.25 -6.90
CA ILE A 676 1.82 -17.05 -6.10
C ILE A 676 1.32 -18.50 -5.98
N LYS A 677 0.04 -18.72 -5.67
CA LYS A 677 -0.56 -20.08 -5.63
C LYS A 677 -0.46 -20.81 -6.98
N LYS A 678 -0.64 -20.11 -8.11
CA LYS A 678 -0.48 -20.68 -9.46
C LYS A 678 0.96 -21.14 -9.70
N SER A 679 1.95 -20.30 -9.36
CA SER A 679 3.37 -20.66 -9.49
C SER A 679 3.75 -21.85 -8.61
N ILE A 680 3.26 -21.86 -7.35
CA ILE A 680 3.46 -22.99 -6.43
C ILE A 680 2.85 -24.28 -7.00
N THR A 681 1.59 -24.23 -7.46
CA THR A 681 0.89 -25.39 -8.04
C THR A 681 1.64 -25.93 -9.26
N TYR A 682 2.14 -25.04 -10.12
CA TYR A 682 2.92 -25.37 -11.31
C TYR A 682 4.20 -26.12 -10.94
N LEU A 683 5.01 -25.57 -10.03
CA LEU A 683 6.28 -26.15 -9.61
C LEU A 683 6.10 -27.53 -8.97
N PHE A 684 5.19 -27.61 -7.99
CA PHE A 684 4.97 -28.87 -7.28
C PHE A 684 4.34 -29.97 -8.13
N ALA A 685 3.47 -29.62 -9.09
CA ALA A 685 2.91 -30.60 -10.01
C ALA A 685 3.99 -31.24 -10.91
N GLY A 686 4.93 -30.42 -11.39
CA GLY A 686 6.05 -30.90 -12.18
C GLY A 686 7.00 -31.80 -11.38
N ASN A 687 7.36 -31.38 -10.16
CA ASN A 687 8.22 -32.20 -9.29
C ASN A 687 7.56 -33.52 -8.90
N PHE A 688 6.26 -33.48 -8.55
CA PHE A 688 5.49 -34.71 -8.27
C PHE A 688 5.45 -35.66 -9.47
N ALA A 689 5.31 -35.14 -10.70
CA ALA A 689 5.35 -35.95 -11.92
C ALA A 689 6.70 -36.66 -12.09
N GLY A 690 7.80 -35.96 -11.86
CA GLY A 690 9.14 -36.52 -11.90
C GLY A 690 9.34 -37.64 -10.88
N ILE A 691 8.95 -37.38 -9.60
CA ILE A 691 9.00 -38.40 -8.53
C ILE A 691 8.18 -39.63 -8.90
N LEU A 692 6.96 -39.44 -9.42
CA LEU A 692 6.08 -40.54 -9.82
C LEU A 692 6.70 -41.40 -10.92
N ALA A 693 7.31 -40.77 -11.94
CA ALA A 693 7.98 -41.51 -13.02
C ALA A 693 9.20 -42.29 -12.51
N ILE A 694 10.00 -41.70 -11.61
CA ILE A 694 11.14 -42.35 -10.98
C ILE A 694 10.71 -43.54 -10.12
N LEU A 695 9.74 -43.35 -9.22
CA LEU A 695 9.23 -44.45 -8.41
C LEU A 695 8.70 -45.60 -9.27
N PHE A 696 7.94 -45.31 -10.30
CA PHE A 696 7.42 -46.32 -11.21
C PHE A 696 8.58 -47.09 -11.87
N ALA A 697 9.61 -46.40 -12.42
CA ALA A 697 10.74 -47.05 -13.04
C ALA A 697 11.49 -47.94 -12.07
N VAL A 698 11.71 -47.52 -10.83
CA VAL A 698 12.33 -48.30 -9.77
C VAL A 698 11.53 -49.56 -9.47
N PHE A 699 10.20 -49.47 -9.31
CA PHE A 699 9.36 -50.62 -9.04
C PHE A 699 9.21 -51.58 -10.26
N ALA A 700 9.15 -50.98 -11.48
CA ALA A 700 9.00 -51.74 -12.71
C ALA A 700 10.31 -52.37 -13.23
N ASN A 701 11.42 -52.14 -12.54
CA ASN A 701 12.74 -52.59 -12.99
C ASN A 701 13.17 -51.98 -14.36
N TRP A 702 12.89 -50.68 -14.56
CA TRP A 702 13.31 -49.99 -15.77
C TRP A 702 14.60 -49.19 -15.49
N ALA A 703 15.26 -48.75 -16.58
CA ALA A 703 16.31 -47.77 -16.45
C ALA A 703 15.75 -46.48 -15.84
N ASN A 704 16.61 -45.72 -15.15
CA ASN A 704 16.23 -44.44 -14.59
C ASN A 704 15.65 -43.52 -15.70
N PRO A 705 14.49 -42.88 -15.50
CA PRO A 705 13.89 -42.03 -16.53
C PRO A 705 14.63 -40.73 -16.77
N PHE A 706 15.49 -40.30 -15.84
CA PHE A 706 16.25 -39.06 -15.92
C PHE A 706 17.65 -39.22 -15.35
N THR A 707 18.61 -38.51 -15.93
CA THR A 707 19.93 -38.30 -15.32
C THR A 707 19.93 -37.11 -14.37
N THR A 708 20.93 -36.98 -13.52
CA THR A 708 21.07 -35.85 -12.58
C THR A 708 21.09 -34.52 -13.31
N LEU A 709 21.85 -34.44 -14.41
CA LEU A 709 21.93 -33.22 -15.21
C LEU A 709 20.57 -32.84 -15.85
N GLN A 710 19.83 -33.81 -16.35
CA GLN A 710 18.49 -33.58 -16.91
C GLN A 710 17.50 -33.04 -15.86
N LEU A 711 17.55 -33.55 -14.62
CA LEU A 711 16.71 -33.06 -13.52
C LEU A 711 17.08 -31.63 -13.12
N LEU A 712 18.37 -31.32 -13.03
CA LEU A 712 18.85 -29.96 -12.77
C LEU A 712 18.44 -28.98 -13.87
N PHE A 713 18.60 -29.39 -15.15
CA PHE A 713 18.16 -28.59 -16.29
C PHE A 713 16.67 -28.26 -16.24
N ILE A 714 15.82 -29.22 -15.89
CA ILE A 714 14.38 -29.03 -15.78
C ILE A 714 14.08 -28.01 -14.67
N ASN A 715 14.58 -28.23 -13.46
CA ASN A 715 14.27 -27.38 -12.31
C ASN A 715 14.79 -25.96 -12.47
N LEU A 716 15.99 -25.78 -13.02
CA LEU A 716 16.63 -24.49 -13.13
C LEU A 716 16.08 -23.66 -14.29
N ILE A 717 15.97 -24.27 -15.46
CA ILE A 717 15.74 -23.54 -16.71
C ILE A 717 14.28 -23.55 -17.10
N THR A 718 13.67 -24.74 -17.12
CA THR A 718 12.31 -24.85 -17.64
C THR A 718 11.22 -24.52 -16.63
N ASP A 719 11.55 -24.45 -15.35
CA ASP A 719 10.58 -24.11 -14.29
C ASP A 719 10.58 -22.65 -13.90
N SER A 720 11.77 -22.02 -13.83
CA SER A 720 11.89 -20.67 -13.28
C SER A 720 11.17 -19.62 -14.14
N LEU A 721 11.40 -19.61 -15.46
CA LEU A 721 10.81 -18.62 -16.36
C LEU A 721 9.27 -18.73 -16.43
N PRO A 722 8.69 -19.93 -16.64
CA PRO A 722 7.23 -20.10 -16.60
C PRO A 722 6.61 -19.72 -15.27
N ALA A 723 7.19 -20.15 -14.14
CA ALA A 723 6.66 -19.83 -12.82
C ALA A 723 6.68 -18.32 -12.53
N ILE A 724 7.74 -17.60 -12.94
CA ILE A 724 7.79 -16.13 -12.86
C ILE A 724 6.71 -15.52 -13.75
N SER A 725 6.52 -16.02 -14.98
CA SER A 725 5.55 -15.48 -15.93
C SER A 725 4.10 -15.59 -15.44
N LEU A 726 3.78 -16.61 -14.64
CA LEU A 726 2.48 -16.76 -13.98
C LEU A 726 2.23 -15.66 -12.92
N GLY A 727 3.28 -15.06 -12.38
CA GLY A 727 3.19 -13.93 -11.45
C GLY A 727 2.63 -12.66 -12.09
N PHE A 728 2.65 -12.54 -13.41
CA PHE A 728 2.11 -11.39 -14.17
C PHE A 728 0.68 -11.61 -14.69
N GLU A 729 -0.03 -12.63 -14.21
CA GLU A 729 -1.42 -12.85 -14.59
C GLU A 729 -2.32 -11.72 -14.07
N LYS A 730 -3.26 -11.30 -14.93
CA LYS A 730 -4.26 -10.28 -14.61
C LYS A 730 -5.27 -10.79 -13.57
N PRO A 731 -5.99 -9.88 -12.88
CA PRO A 731 -7.09 -10.25 -11.98
C PRO A 731 -8.10 -11.16 -12.68
N GLU A 732 -8.54 -12.20 -11.99
CA GLU A 732 -9.63 -13.04 -12.48
C GLU A 732 -10.97 -12.35 -12.24
N LYS A 733 -11.94 -12.52 -13.16
CA LYS A 733 -13.23 -11.81 -13.18
C LYS A 733 -14.01 -11.85 -11.86
N ASN A 734 -13.82 -12.89 -11.04
CA ASN A 734 -14.55 -13.10 -9.79
C ASN A 734 -13.71 -12.82 -8.54
N ILE A 735 -12.59 -12.10 -8.66
CA ILE A 735 -11.67 -11.92 -7.53
C ILE A 735 -12.26 -11.06 -6.42
N MET A 736 -13.09 -10.07 -6.81
CA MET A 736 -13.79 -9.16 -5.90
C MET A 736 -15.24 -9.58 -5.61
N THR A 737 -15.62 -10.83 -5.94
CA THR A 737 -16.91 -11.42 -5.54
C THR A 737 -16.75 -12.55 -4.53
N LYS A 738 -15.51 -12.88 -4.16
CA LYS A 738 -15.19 -13.91 -3.17
C LYS A 738 -14.95 -13.29 -1.81
N ALA A 739 -15.38 -13.97 -0.76
CA ALA A 739 -15.10 -13.58 0.62
C ALA A 739 -13.58 -13.52 0.88
N PRO A 740 -13.13 -12.70 1.85
CA PRO A 740 -11.75 -12.65 2.27
C PRO A 740 -11.25 -14.01 2.73
N ARG A 741 -9.99 -14.29 2.46
CA ARG A 741 -9.30 -15.51 2.85
C ARG A 741 -9.04 -15.52 4.36
N ASP A 742 -9.14 -16.70 4.99
CA ASP A 742 -8.61 -16.88 6.35
C ASP A 742 -7.07 -16.73 6.33
N PRO A 743 -6.51 -15.81 7.12
CA PRO A 743 -5.07 -15.60 7.19
C PRO A 743 -4.30 -16.83 7.68
N ASN A 744 -4.96 -17.73 8.42
CA ASN A 744 -4.37 -18.97 8.94
C ASN A 744 -4.45 -20.13 7.93
N GLU A 745 -5.17 -19.97 6.83
CA GLU A 745 -5.27 -20.99 5.80
C GLU A 745 -3.89 -21.37 5.24
N SER A 746 -3.61 -22.66 5.12
CA SER A 746 -2.39 -23.15 4.47
C SER A 746 -2.35 -22.74 2.99
N ILE A 747 -1.15 -22.42 2.47
CA ILE A 747 -0.95 -22.11 1.05
C ILE A 747 -1.45 -23.24 0.14
N LEU A 748 -1.37 -24.48 0.59
CA LEU A 748 -1.81 -25.66 -0.13
C LEU A 748 -3.30 -25.97 0.03
N ALA A 749 -4.03 -25.24 0.86
CA ALA A 749 -5.48 -25.40 1.02
C ALA A 749 -6.26 -24.88 -0.21
N GLY A 750 -7.59 -25.03 -0.16
CA GLY A 750 -8.46 -24.53 -1.23
C GLY A 750 -8.24 -25.22 -2.57
N GLY A 751 -8.02 -26.55 -2.56
CA GLY A 751 -7.88 -27.36 -3.78
C GLY A 751 -6.47 -27.36 -4.41
N THR A 752 -5.50 -26.66 -3.84
CA THR A 752 -4.12 -26.59 -4.38
C THR A 752 -3.45 -27.95 -4.41
N ILE A 753 -3.52 -28.73 -3.32
CA ILE A 753 -2.97 -30.11 -3.28
C ILE A 753 -3.61 -30.99 -4.33
N GLN A 754 -4.93 -30.93 -4.47
CA GLN A 754 -5.67 -31.71 -5.47
C GLN A 754 -5.22 -31.35 -6.90
N ALA A 755 -5.00 -30.06 -7.17
CA ALA A 755 -4.51 -29.60 -8.45
C ALA A 755 -3.06 -30.08 -8.72
N VAL A 756 -2.18 -30.06 -7.72
CA VAL A 756 -0.82 -30.59 -7.79
C VAL A 756 -0.82 -32.07 -8.12
N LEU A 757 -1.54 -32.87 -7.32
CA LEU A 757 -1.63 -34.33 -7.53
C LEU A 757 -2.24 -34.67 -8.89
N PHE A 758 -3.33 -34.03 -9.25
CA PHE A 758 -4.01 -34.25 -10.52
C PHE A 758 -3.12 -33.95 -11.73
N ARG A 759 -2.52 -32.74 -11.79
CA ARG A 759 -1.67 -32.35 -12.91
C ARG A 759 -0.40 -33.20 -12.95
N GLY A 760 0.23 -33.42 -11.81
CA GLY A 760 1.46 -34.20 -11.73
C GLY A 760 1.24 -35.66 -12.07
N THR A 761 0.09 -36.25 -11.73
CA THR A 761 -0.27 -37.62 -12.14
C THR A 761 -0.44 -37.74 -13.65
N ILE A 762 -1.13 -36.77 -14.29
CA ILE A 762 -1.28 -36.78 -15.76
C ILE A 762 0.08 -36.73 -16.45
N ILE A 763 0.94 -35.78 -16.02
CA ILE A 763 2.29 -35.63 -16.59
C ILE A 763 3.11 -36.89 -16.33
N GLY A 764 3.11 -37.41 -15.11
CA GLY A 764 3.84 -38.63 -14.74
C GLY A 764 3.44 -39.84 -15.57
N ILE A 765 2.15 -40.08 -15.78
CA ILE A 765 1.65 -41.17 -16.64
C ILE A 765 2.15 -40.99 -18.08
N VAL A 766 2.05 -39.78 -18.63
CA VAL A 766 2.47 -39.51 -20.02
C VAL A 766 3.98 -39.70 -20.16
N VAL A 767 4.78 -39.33 -19.15
CA VAL A 767 6.22 -39.57 -19.12
C VAL A 767 6.55 -41.08 -19.08
N ILE A 768 5.83 -41.84 -18.25
CA ILE A 768 5.97 -43.31 -18.17
C ILE A 768 5.63 -43.96 -19.52
N ILE A 769 4.59 -43.49 -20.21
CA ILE A 769 4.22 -43.99 -21.55
C ILE A 769 5.33 -43.66 -22.54
N ALA A 770 5.90 -42.47 -22.52
CA ALA A 770 7.03 -42.08 -23.40
C ALA A 770 8.25 -42.96 -23.16
N GLN A 771 8.61 -43.19 -21.88
CA GLN A 771 9.67 -44.11 -21.52
C GLN A 771 9.40 -45.55 -22.01
N PHE A 772 8.17 -46.05 -21.86
CA PHE A 772 7.77 -47.36 -22.34
C PHE A 772 7.94 -47.50 -23.85
N ILE A 773 7.51 -46.52 -24.62
CA ILE A 773 7.66 -46.52 -26.07
C ILE A 773 9.15 -46.49 -26.45
N GLY A 774 9.95 -45.63 -25.86
CA GLY A 774 11.37 -45.45 -26.18
C GLY A 774 12.20 -46.69 -25.81
N ARG A 775 11.91 -47.35 -24.71
CA ARG A 775 12.63 -48.57 -24.28
C ARG A 775 12.46 -49.77 -25.23
N GLN A 776 11.46 -49.76 -26.09
CA GLN A 776 11.31 -50.79 -27.12
C GLN A 776 12.44 -50.67 -28.18
N ILE A 777 13.10 -49.51 -28.29
CA ILE A 777 14.22 -49.27 -29.16
C ILE A 777 15.52 -49.51 -28.38
N SER A 778 15.76 -48.76 -27.32
CA SER A 778 16.85 -48.98 -26.35
C SER A 778 16.54 -48.32 -25.02
N PRO A 779 17.13 -48.77 -23.88
CA PRO A 779 16.98 -48.11 -22.59
C PRO A 779 17.31 -46.62 -22.63
N TYR A 780 18.35 -46.23 -23.39
CA TYR A 780 18.80 -44.83 -23.53
C TYR A 780 17.78 -43.97 -24.29
N VAL A 781 17.16 -44.52 -25.35
CA VAL A 781 16.04 -43.82 -26.05
C VAL A 781 14.85 -43.65 -25.11
N GLY A 782 14.58 -44.62 -24.24
CA GLY A 782 13.56 -44.54 -23.22
C GLY A 782 13.80 -43.37 -22.27
N THR A 783 15.01 -43.19 -21.74
CA THR A 783 15.43 -42.09 -20.91
C THR A 783 15.32 -40.75 -21.66
N ALA A 784 15.81 -40.67 -22.90
CA ALA A 784 15.75 -39.45 -23.72
C ALA A 784 14.27 -39.03 -24.01
N MET A 785 13.40 -40.02 -24.29
CA MET A 785 11.96 -39.74 -24.48
C MET A 785 11.28 -39.29 -23.19
N ALA A 786 11.60 -39.87 -22.04
CA ALA A 786 11.10 -39.45 -20.75
C ALA A 786 11.52 -37.99 -20.45
N PHE A 787 12.80 -37.68 -20.60
CA PHE A 787 13.34 -36.32 -20.43
C PHE A 787 12.65 -35.30 -21.34
N SER A 788 12.56 -35.61 -22.64
CA SER A 788 11.92 -34.70 -23.60
C SER A 788 10.45 -34.49 -23.30
N THR A 789 9.75 -35.57 -22.93
CA THR A 789 8.30 -35.48 -22.63
C THR A 789 8.03 -34.68 -21.36
N ILE A 790 8.76 -34.89 -20.26
CA ILE A 790 8.53 -34.11 -19.03
C ILE A 790 8.87 -32.64 -19.26
N THR A 791 9.95 -32.33 -19.96
CA THR A 791 10.35 -30.97 -20.29
C THR A 791 9.26 -30.26 -21.10
N LEU A 792 8.78 -30.88 -22.18
CA LEU A 792 7.71 -30.31 -23.01
C LEU A 792 6.38 -30.20 -22.27
N CYS A 793 6.03 -31.21 -21.47
CA CYS A 793 4.83 -31.14 -20.60
C CYS A 793 4.91 -29.98 -19.64
N ARG A 794 6.05 -29.75 -18.97
CA ARG A 794 6.23 -28.65 -18.04
C ARG A 794 6.15 -27.30 -18.74
N ILE A 795 6.78 -27.11 -19.87
CA ILE A 795 6.68 -25.89 -20.67
C ILE A 795 5.22 -25.62 -21.06
N LEU A 796 4.51 -26.60 -21.62
CA LEU A 796 3.14 -26.43 -22.08
C LEU A 796 2.13 -26.36 -20.93
N GLN A 797 2.39 -26.98 -19.77
CA GLN A 797 1.58 -26.88 -18.56
C GLN A 797 1.40 -25.43 -18.08
N THR A 798 2.32 -24.54 -18.43
CA THR A 798 2.20 -23.11 -18.10
C THR A 798 0.88 -22.54 -18.61
N LEU A 799 0.38 -22.97 -19.75
CA LEU A 799 -0.90 -22.52 -20.31
C LEU A 799 -2.09 -22.88 -19.40
N PRO A 800 -2.34 -24.15 -19.05
CA PRO A 800 -3.42 -24.48 -18.13
C PRO A 800 -3.13 -24.02 -16.68
N ALA A 801 -1.89 -23.70 -16.31
CA ALA A 801 -1.56 -23.18 -14.98
C ALA A 801 -2.01 -21.73 -14.76
N ARG A 802 -2.31 -20.97 -15.80
CA ARG A 802 -2.75 -19.56 -15.74
C ARG A 802 -4.05 -19.37 -14.93
N SER A 803 -4.92 -20.36 -14.90
CA SER A 803 -6.06 -20.40 -13.97
C SER A 803 -6.40 -21.82 -13.56
N ASN A 804 -6.87 -22.00 -12.34
CA ASN A 804 -7.44 -23.27 -11.88
C ASN A 804 -8.94 -23.37 -12.15
N GLU A 805 -9.58 -22.24 -12.46
CA GLU A 805 -11.03 -22.09 -12.55
C GLU A 805 -11.51 -21.87 -13.99
N TYR A 806 -10.77 -21.09 -14.77
CA TYR A 806 -11.14 -20.65 -16.12
C TYR A 806 -10.32 -21.37 -17.19
N THR A 807 -10.94 -21.64 -18.33
CA THR A 807 -10.27 -22.18 -19.51
C THR A 807 -9.41 -21.13 -20.22
N LEU A 808 -8.47 -21.59 -21.06
CA LEU A 808 -7.66 -20.69 -21.89
C LEU A 808 -8.50 -19.83 -22.84
N LYS A 809 -9.67 -20.33 -23.27
CA LYS A 809 -10.58 -19.57 -24.13
C LYS A 809 -11.20 -18.39 -23.37
N GLU A 810 -11.55 -18.59 -22.11
CA GLU A 810 -12.17 -17.56 -21.24
C GLU A 810 -11.18 -16.48 -20.80
N ILE A 811 -9.92 -16.86 -20.54
CA ILE A 811 -8.86 -15.93 -20.12
C ILE A 811 -8.26 -15.19 -21.32
N GLY A 812 -8.27 -15.82 -22.50
CA GLY A 812 -7.56 -15.38 -23.70
C GLY A 812 -6.09 -15.82 -23.73
N LEU A 813 -5.70 -16.51 -24.80
CA LEU A 813 -4.35 -17.07 -24.92
C LEU A 813 -3.25 -16.00 -24.79
N PHE A 814 -3.43 -14.85 -25.40
CA PHE A 814 -2.46 -13.75 -25.47
C PHE A 814 -2.67 -12.65 -24.40
N SER A 815 -3.55 -12.87 -23.41
CA SER A 815 -3.81 -11.87 -22.37
C SER A 815 -2.59 -11.61 -21.45
N ASN A 816 -1.67 -12.58 -21.34
CA ASN A 816 -0.39 -12.46 -20.67
C ASN A 816 0.74 -12.87 -21.63
N MET A 817 1.38 -11.89 -22.24
CA MET A 817 2.48 -12.12 -23.20
C MET A 817 3.75 -12.68 -22.54
N TYR A 818 3.96 -12.43 -21.23
CA TYR A 818 5.12 -12.98 -20.51
C TYR A 818 5.10 -14.50 -20.49
N VAL A 819 3.92 -15.13 -20.39
CA VAL A 819 3.77 -16.59 -20.49
C VAL A 819 4.20 -17.09 -21.87
N ILE A 820 3.79 -16.40 -22.94
CA ILE A 820 4.16 -16.78 -24.32
C ILE A 820 5.67 -16.64 -24.52
N TYR A 821 6.27 -15.54 -24.06
CA TYR A 821 7.72 -15.35 -24.14
C TYR A 821 8.48 -16.41 -23.33
N ALA A 822 8.00 -16.77 -22.12
CA ALA A 822 8.59 -17.82 -21.31
C ALA A 822 8.55 -19.18 -22.02
N ILE A 823 7.41 -19.54 -22.61
CA ILE A 823 7.26 -20.79 -23.38
C ILE A 823 8.23 -20.83 -24.56
N ILE A 824 8.28 -19.76 -25.36
CA ILE A 824 9.20 -19.69 -26.53
C ILE A 824 10.63 -19.78 -26.07
N ALA A 825 11.03 -19.03 -25.04
CA ALA A 825 12.40 -19.07 -24.50
C ALA A 825 12.77 -20.48 -24.02
N CYS A 826 11.89 -21.15 -23.25
CA CYS A 826 12.14 -22.51 -22.78
C CYS A 826 12.20 -23.54 -23.94
N LEU A 827 11.37 -23.41 -24.96
CA LEU A 827 11.41 -24.26 -26.14
C LEU A 827 12.72 -24.08 -26.92
N LEU A 828 13.21 -22.84 -27.06
CA LEU A 828 14.49 -22.55 -27.70
C LEU A 828 15.65 -23.15 -26.89
N ILE A 829 15.65 -22.97 -25.57
CA ILE A 829 16.68 -23.53 -24.68
C ILE A 829 16.64 -25.07 -24.71
N TYR A 830 15.46 -25.68 -24.68
CA TYR A 830 15.32 -27.13 -24.88
C TYR A 830 15.83 -27.55 -26.25
N GLY A 831 15.53 -26.80 -27.31
CA GLY A 831 16.05 -27.06 -28.65
C GLY A 831 17.58 -27.11 -28.74
N ILE A 832 18.29 -26.32 -27.92
CA ILE A 832 19.76 -26.36 -27.83
C ILE A 832 20.24 -27.74 -27.35
N THR A 833 19.53 -28.40 -26.41
CA THR A 833 19.94 -29.73 -25.92
C THR A 833 19.92 -30.81 -27.03
N LEU A 834 19.14 -30.58 -28.07
CA LEU A 834 19.01 -31.49 -29.21
C LEU A 834 20.12 -31.31 -30.29
N LEU A 835 20.94 -30.26 -30.17
CA LEU A 835 22.04 -30.01 -31.11
C LEU A 835 23.12 -31.12 -31.00
N PRO A 836 23.76 -31.53 -32.09
CA PRO A 836 24.70 -32.67 -32.11
C PRO A 836 25.80 -32.62 -31.05
N PHE A 837 26.31 -31.43 -30.74
CA PHE A 837 27.39 -31.25 -29.75
C PHE A 837 26.91 -31.26 -28.31
N MET A 838 25.60 -31.00 -28.07
CA MET A 838 24.98 -31.00 -26.74
C MET A 838 24.35 -32.35 -26.35
N ARG A 839 23.98 -33.18 -27.34
CA ARG A 839 23.36 -34.49 -27.11
C ARG A 839 24.12 -35.41 -26.16
N PRO A 840 25.47 -35.55 -26.31
CA PRO A 840 26.24 -36.36 -25.39
C PRO A 840 26.20 -35.88 -23.94
N ILE A 841 26.13 -34.56 -23.76
CA ILE A 841 26.04 -33.91 -22.43
C ILE A 841 24.72 -34.28 -21.73
N PHE A 842 23.62 -34.32 -22.49
CA PHE A 842 22.30 -34.62 -21.98
C PHE A 842 21.88 -36.09 -22.14
N ASP A 843 22.82 -37.01 -22.41
CA ASP A 843 22.57 -38.43 -22.64
C ASP A 843 21.47 -38.71 -23.68
N ILE A 844 21.40 -37.93 -24.74
CA ILE A 844 20.46 -38.07 -25.83
C ILE A 844 21.12 -38.88 -26.96
N PRO A 845 20.70 -40.16 -27.15
CA PRO A 845 21.36 -41.05 -28.17
C PRO A 845 21.02 -40.60 -29.60
N LEU A 846 21.83 -41.04 -30.56
CA LEU A 846 21.64 -40.68 -31.98
C LEU A 846 20.34 -41.30 -32.56
N GLU A 847 19.88 -42.38 -32.01
CA GLU A 847 18.64 -43.06 -32.38
C GLU A 847 17.37 -42.23 -31.97
N PHE A 848 17.51 -41.23 -31.07
CA PHE A 848 16.47 -40.28 -30.78
C PHE A 848 16.32 -39.29 -31.93
N GLY A 849 15.47 -39.63 -32.88
CA GLY A 849 15.20 -38.84 -34.08
C GLY A 849 13.94 -38.00 -34.02
N ILE A 850 13.55 -37.42 -35.14
CA ILE A 850 12.39 -36.53 -35.27
C ILE A 850 11.07 -37.26 -35.00
N TYR A 851 10.99 -38.54 -35.25
CA TYR A 851 9.79 -39.36 -34.98
C TYR A 851 9.54 -39.49 -33.48
N GLN A 852 10.60 -39.80 -32.69
CA GLN A 852 10.55 -39.92 -31.26
C GLN A 852 10.20 -38.55 -30.63
N LEU A 853 10.79 -37.49 -31.10
CA LEU A 853 10.48 -36.11 -30.69
C LEU A 853 9.01 -35.79 -31.00
N GLY A 854 8.49 -36.19 -32.17
CA GLY A 854 7.09 -35.97 -32.52
C GLY A 854 6.12 -36.69 -31.56
N ILE A 855 6.46 -37.90 -31.11
CA ILE A 855 5.68 -38.62 -30.08
C ILE A 855 5.73 -37.86 -28.77
N CYS A 856 6.90 -37.35 -28.33
CA CYS A 856 7.01 -36.58 -27.09
C CYS A 856 6.18 -35.29 -27.14
N VAL A 857 6.20 -34.59 -28.26
CA VAL A 857 5.37 -33.38 -28.50
C VAL A 857 3.87 -33.71 -28.43
N LEU A 858 3.48 -34.79 -29.11
CA LEU A 858 2.08 -35.25 -29.12
C LEU A 858 1.59 -35.58 -27.70
N LEU A 859 2.39 -36.33 -26.94
CA LEU A 859 2.07 -36.67 -25.55
C LEU A 859 1.97 -35.43 -24.65
N ALA A 860 2.85 -34.46 -24.84
CA ALA A 860 2.80 -33.19 -24.09
C ALA A 860 1.54 -32.36 -24.42
N ILE A 861 1.14 -32.32 -25.70
CA ILE A 861 -0.12 -31.67 -26.12
C ILE A 861 -1.33 -32.40 -25.52
N ILE A 862 -1.35 -33.74 -25.55
CA ILE A 862 -2.43 -34.54 -24.97
C ILE A 862 -2.57 -34.25 -23.48
N SER A 863 -1.47 -34.20 -22.72
CA SER A 863 -1.51 -33.87 -21.28
C SER A 863 -2.15 -32.49 -21.02
N THR A 864 -1.78 -31.49 -21.81
CA THR A 864 -2.30 -30.13 -21.74
C THR A 864 -3.81 -30.10 -22.09
N LEU A 865 -4.22 -30.78 -23.13
CA LEU A 865 -5.63 -30.86 -23.54
C LEU A 865 -6.51 -31.55 -22.48
N ILE A 866 -6.02 -32.62 -21.86
CA ILE A 866 -6.76 -33.31 -20.78
C ILE A 866 -7.01 -32.31 -19.63
N MET A 867 -6.01 -31.53 -19.23
CA MET A 867 -6.15 -30.53 -18.18
C MET A 867 -7.19 -29.46 -18.55
N GLU A 868 -7.20 -28.98 -19.78
CA GLU A 868 -8.17 -27.98 -20.26
C GLU A 868 -9.60 -28.53 -20.40
N ILE A 869 -9.77 -29.76 -20.89
CA ILE A 869 -11.09 -30.41 -21.02
C ILE A 869 -11.75 -30.59 -19.67
N ILE A 870 -11.00 -30.95 -18.64
CA ILE A 870 -11.54 -31.10 -17.29
C ILE A 870 -11.98 -29.75 -16.70
N LYS A 871 -11.24 -28.68 -16.96
CA LYS A 871 -11.68 -27.33 -16.57
C LYS A 871 -12.94 -26.89 -17.32
N PHE A 872 -13.01 -27.19 -18.60
CA PHE A 872 -14.20 -26.89 -19.42
C PHE A 872 -15.47 -27.58 -18.86
N ARG A 873 -15.36 -28.85 -18.41
CA ARG A 873 -16.48 -29.53 -17.76
C ARG A 873 -16.90 -28.86 -16.47
N LYS A 874 -15.95 -28.47 -15.62
CA LYS A 874 -16.23 -27.76 -14.37
C LYS A 874 -16.78 -26.34 -14.61
N SER A 875 -16.40 -25.67 -15.69
CA SER A 875 -16.94 -24.35 -16.07
C SER A 875 -18.41 -24.43 -16.50
N ASN A 876 -18.80 -25.51 -17.18
CA ASN A 876 -20.20 -25.71 -17.60
C ASN A 876 -21.13 -26.11 -16.45
N GLU A 877 -20.61 -26.54 -15.32
CA GLU A 877 -21.35 -26.87 -14.09
C GLU A 877 -21.58 -25.65 -13.18
N ARG A 878 -20.96 -24.50 -13.49
CA ARG A 878 -21.14 -23.21 -12.82
C ARG A 878 -22.22 -22.39 -13.50
#